data_1a6e7ee8518b59ff8e24839fca4d61d2
#
_entry.id   1a6e7ee8518b59ff8e24839fca4d61d2
#
_cell.length_a   1.000
_cell.length_b   1.000
_cell.length_c   1.000
_cell.angle_alpha   90.00
_cell.angle_beta   90.00
_cell.angle_gamma   90.00
#
_symmetry.space_group_name_H-M   'P 1'
#
loop_
_entity.id
_entity.type
_entity.pdbx_description
1 polymer ?
#
loop_
_entity_poly.entity_id
_entity_poly.type
_entity_poly.pdbx_seq_one_letter_code
_entity_poly.pdbx_strand_id
1 'polypeptide(L)'
;MEKYLALKASAGSGKTFALTVRYISLLLKGAKPSEILTLTFTNKAAAEMSQRVFNTLQTLGDDEAYLNEIIKVSNFTKEQILAKKSLLIKLFINDSSSIFTIDKFVNKILREFCGYIGISDDFKIANDDIEVLSYKFLQSLDENSFKELVEFSLYEKKKFNSIFELFKILIEKNENINPVEIDAKLINLIKDDILQKAFKIKEHILNCPNASNSAIKAVSFTNFDELFANTWIEKESMYDYSYFKKCANEEINIVFLELRDSLLNYYKLRTSYSLNKIFKLYINFKEFKKSFNIEKNYFEFNDISNLVYELLSNKINKDFLYFRLDSNYNHILIDEFQDTSILQYKILKPLIDEVIAGDSEKFKTFFYVGDPKQSIYRFRGGKRELFDFVLSENSNIKLENLNTNYRSSKNIIDFVNNTFLNLSNYDYLAQKSIRKDGFVEVIEDPNLQSDEKFIAIFNKINELLNSGINANDIAILCYTNSDVLELFYYLKEKLPNLKIRTDMSSKLINQQNVKALINAIKYIYFKENIYRENFNALVGKDINSEFLLDIDLNELSVEKVIYFIATYFDIMDENIIKLIEQSNTYFNIVDFIYEIDKLDISIENSENSGLQILTIFKSKGLEFHTTILIDRIKRKNHDKSSLLFDYENINLENIYYKVSGYENFDENYKKALEKEKNLNLDDEKNVLYVALTRAKNNLIVFKKEKSSVFDILNIKAFKFGNLILSEVVHTKNSNKKIAYEPLNLGKQDIKSSKDNNIVNSDILKSKYFGLATHYTLEMMSNFDEKALNHSLNLSKAKYFNYLDELDFVSIKKIIQNLIKNDKFQNLIKDAQIVQEQALIYNEEIKVLDLLLYKNDRFIIVDYKTTTEVLYSHKTQVEYYKKAVSEIFNIKNVDGYLVYLKEDSIEFFEV
;
A
#
# COMPACT_ATOMS: atom_id res chain seq x y z
N MET A 1 18.52 24.99 17.55
CA MET A 1 17.86 23.97 16.71
C MET A 1 17.77 24.51 15.28
N GLU A 2 18.31 23.78 14.31
CA GLU A 2 18.24 24.14 12.89
C GLU A 2 16.80 24.09 12.40
N LYS A 3 16.38 25.09 11.62
CA LYS A 3 15.00 25.10 11.08
C LYS A 3 14.78 23.97 10.06
N TYR A 4 15.69 23.86 9.10
CA TYR A 4 15.59 22.90 8.00
C TYR A 4 16.79 22.00 8.02
N LEU A 5 16.59 20.70 8.22
CA LEU A 5 17.65 19.75 8.44
C LEU A 5 17.34 18.41 7.75
N ALA A 6 18.30 17.93 6.98
CA ALA A 6 18.34 16.58 6.44
C ALA A 6 19.41 15.76 7.16
N LEU A 7 19.07 14.59 7.64
CA LEU A 7 20.05 13.66 8.22
C LEU A 7 20.26 12.47 7.29
N LYS A 8 21.43 12.40 6.67
CA LYS A 8 21.87 11.21 5.93
C LYS A 8 22.46 10.22 6.93
N ALA A 9 21.70 9.20 7.24
CA ALA A 9 22.01 8.25 8.30
C ALA A 9 22.56 6.94 7.71
N SER A 10 23.21 6.15 8.54
CA SER A 10 23.54 4.77 8.23
C SER A 10 22.73 3.80 9.10
N ALA A 11 22.73 2.50 8.79
CA ALA A 11 22.05 1.51 9.61
C ALA A 11 22.60 1.56 11.06
N GLY A 12 21.69 1.56 12.05
CA GLY A 12 22.07 1.59 13.46
C GLY A 12 22.65 2.91 13.98
N SER A 13 22.59 4.00 13.21
CA SER A 13 23.16 5.31 13.60
C SER A 13 22.26 6.18 14.46
N GLY A 14 21.10 5.68 14.91
CA GLY A 14 20.22 6.44 15.81
C GLY A 14 19.22 7.37 15.11
N LYS A 15 18.76 7.06 13.90
CA LYS A 15 17.72 7.83 13.18
C LYS A 15 16.52 8.18 14.06
N THR A 16 15.91 7.16 14.63
CA THR A 16 14.72 7.32 15.48
C THR A 16 15.03 8.09 16.76
N PHE A 17 16.26 7.94 17.30
CA PHE A 17 16.74 8.74 18.43
C PHE A 17 16.77 10.23 18.08
N ALA A 18 17.39 10.60 16.96
CA ALA A 18 17.47 11.99 16.50
C ALA A 18 16.07 12.60 16.24
N LEU A 19 15.15 11.81 15.68
CA LEU A 19 13.78 12.22 15.43
C LEU A 19 13.01 12.45 16.75
N THR A 20 13.17 11.56 17.75
CA THR A 20 12.59 11.70 19.09
C THR A 20 13.12 12.94 19.81
N VAL A 21 14.43 13.17 19.78
CA VAL A 21 15.06 14.35 20.34
C VAL A 21 14.48 15.63 19.71
N ARG A 22 14.34 15.65 18.38
CA ARG A 22 13.78 16.79 17.66
C ARG A 22 12.32 17.03 18.04
N TYR A 23 11.51 15.96 18.10
CA TYR A 23 10.11 16.04 18.50
C TYR A 23 9.95 16.65 19.90
N ILE A 24 10.68 16.13 20.89
CA ILE A 24 10.65 16.64 22.26
C ILE A 24 11.16 18.08 22.34
N SER A 25 12.20 18.39 21.56
CA SER A 25 12.73 19.77 21.50
C SER A 25 11.71 20.77 20.95
N LEU A 26 10.85 20.36 20.02
CA LEU A 26 9.74 21.17 19.52
C LEU A 26 8.66 21.38 20.59
N LEU A 27 8.29 20.34 21.33
CA LEU A 27 7.37 20.45 22.47
C LEU A 27 7.89 21.42 23.53
N LEU A 28 9.19 21.35 23.85
CA LEU A 28 9.84 22.28 24.80
C LEU A 28 9.78 23.73 24.35
N LYS A 29 9.83 23.97 23.04
CA LYS A 29 9.70 25.29 22.41
C LYS A 29 8.25 25.79 22.31
N GLY A 30 7.27 24.99 22.74
CA GLY A 30 5.86 25.37 22.82
C GLY A 30 5.00 24.86 21.68
N ALA A 31 5.53 24.04 20.78
CA ALA A 31 4.71 23.38 19.76
C ALA A 31 3.76 22.36 20.43
N LYS A 32 2.54 22.23 19.89
CA LYS A 32 1.59 21.21 20.32
C LYS A 32 1.84 19.89 19.56
N PRO A 33 1.54 18.71 20.14
CA PRO A 33 1.60 17.44 19.44
C PRO A 33 0.84 17.42 18.12
N SER A 34 -0.32 18.07 18.05
CA SER A 34 -1.14 18.22 16.85
C SER A 34 -0.48 19.06 15.74
N GLU A 35 0.41 20.00 16.09
CA GLU A 35 1.13 20.87 15.15
C GLU A 35 2.39 20.21 14.55
N ILE A 36 2.81 19.05 15.09
CA ILE A 36 4.02 18.34 14.67
C ILE A 36 3.61 17.13 13.81
N LEU A 37 3.52 17.32 12.49
CA LEU A 37 3.29 16.23 11.56
C LEU A 37 4.53 15.34 11.48
N THR A 38 4.41 14.11 11.97
CA THR A 38 5.48 13.13 11.90
C THR A 38 5.05 11.97 11.00
N LEU A 39 5.76 11.76 9.90
CA LEU A 39 5.45 10.77 8.89
C LEU A 39 6.46 9.63 8.92
N THR A 40 5.95 8.40 8.88
CA THR A 40 6.75 7.17 8.83
C THR A 40 6.29 6.28 7.68
N PHE A 41 7.05 5.22 7.40
CA PHE A 41 6.70 4.31 6.30
C PHE A 41 5.73 3.19 6.71
N THR A 42 5.75 2.72 7.97
CA THR A 42 4.92 1.61 8.44
C THR A 42 4.11 1.97 9.68
N ASN A 43 2.93 1.35 9.84
CA ASN A 43 2.10 1.53 11.03
C ASN A 43 2.84 1.15 12.32
N LYS A 44 3.66 0.09 12.27
CA LYS A 44 4.51 -0.31 13.38
C LYS A 44 5.50 0.79 13.76
N ALA A 45 6.18 1.39 12.77
CA ALA A 45 7.12 2.49 13.02
C ALA A 45 6.42 3.72 13.62
N ALA A 46 5.20 4.05 13.16
CA ALA A 46 4.41 5.14 13.73
C ALA A 46 4.04 4.88 15.20
N ALA A 47 3.59 3.67 15.52
CA ALA A 47 3.29 3.27 16.90
C ALA A 47 4.54 3.25 17.80
N GLU A 48 5.64 2.68 17.32
CA GLU A 48 6.94 2.69 18.01
C GLU A 48 7.45 4.11 18.26
N MET A 49 7.28 5.01 17.30
CA MET A 49 7.66 6.42 17.44
C MET A 49 6.86 7.10 18.54
N SER A 50 5.52 6.96 18.52
CA SER A 50 4.64 7.50 19.55
C SER A 50 5.00 6.97 20.94
N GLN A 51 5.18 5.66 21.06
CA GLN A 51 5.57 5.04 22.32
C GLN A 51 6.96 5.50 22.78
N ARG A 52 7.91 5.65 21.86
CA ARG A 52 9.26 6.13 22.18
C ARG A 52 9.26 7.57 22.67
N VAL A 53 8.51 8.46 22.03
CA VAL A 53 8.33 9.85 22.53
C VAL A 53 7.76 9.83 23.93
N PHE A 54 6.70 9.06 24.17
CA PHE A 54 6.06 8.96 25.46
C PHE A 54 7.00 8.41 26.54
N ASN A 55 7.68 7.29 26.26
CA ASN A 55 8.64 6.69 27.19
C ASN A 55 9.79 7.66 27.52
N THR A 56 10.33 8.32 26.51
CA THR A 56 11.41 9.31 26.71
C THR A 56 10.94 10.48 27.58
N LEU A 57 9.70 10.95 27.40
CA LEU A 57 9.13 11.97 28.29
C LEU A 57 8.98 11.46 29.74
N GLN A 58 8.60 10.19 29.93
CA GLN A 58 8.51 9.58 31.26
C GLN A 58 9.88 9.43 31.93
N THR A 59 10.90 8.98 31.19
CA THR A 59 12.26 8.77 31.71
C THR A 59 13.15 9.99 31.56
N LEU A 60 12.58 11.15 31.21
CA LEU A 60 13.32 12.38 31.00
C LEU A 60 13.98 12.82 32.32
N GLY A 61 15.31 12.83 32.33
CA GLY A 61 16.14 13.05 33.51
C GLY A 61 16.88 11.81 34.00
N ASP A 62 16.38 10.61 33.72
CA ASP A 62 17.03 9.32 34.08
C ASP A 62 17.89 8.83 32.92
N ASP A 63 17.53 9.14 31.67
CA ASP A 63 18.29 8.83 30.47
C ASP A 63 19.19 10.01 30.06
N GLU A 64 20.45 9.92 30.46
CA GLU A 64 21.43 10.99 30.19
C GLU A 64 21.70 11.18 28.68
N ALA A 65 21.59 10.14 27.85
CA ALA A 65 21.86 10.25 26.43
C ALA A 65 20.81 11.11 25.73
N TYR A 66 19.52 10.86 26.00
CA TYR A 66 18.45 11.70 25.52
C TYR A 66 18.51 13.11 26.08
N LEU A 67 18.74 13.25 27.38
CA LEU A 67 18.77 14.55 28.05
C LEU A 67 19.87 15.45 27.48
N ASN A 68 21.09 14.94 27.33
CA ASN A 68 22.22 15.71 26.79
C ASN A 68 21.97 16.16 25.36
N GLU A 69 21.41 15.31 24.50
CA GLU A 69 21.15 15.71 23.13
C GLU A 69 19.96 16.67 23.04
N ILE A 70 18.93 16.52 23.90
CA ILE A 70 17.81 17.48 23.98
C ILE A 70 18.32 18.84 24.44
N ILE A 71 19.23 18.94 25.45
CA ILE A 71 19.85 20.19 25.89
C ILE A 71 20.54 20.87 24.69
N LYS A 72 21.36 20.12 23.98
CA LYS A 72 22.12 20.63 22.83
C LYS A 72 21.21 21.12 21.70
N VAL A 73 20.15 20.41 21.39
CA VAL A 73 19.23 20.74 20.27
C VAL A 73 18.26 21.85 20.66
N SER A 74 17.69 21.80 21.88
CA SER A 74 16.66 22.76 22.32
C SER A 74 17.23 24.08 22.83
N ASN A 75 18.47 24.09 23.30
CA ASN A 75 19.12 25.17 24.04
C ASN A 75 18.47 25.47 25.40
N PHE A 76 17.72 24.54 26.01
CA PHE A 76 17.20 24.64 27.38
C PHE A 76 18.21 24.02 28.35
N THR A 77 18.22 24.52 29.61
CA THR A 77 19.03 23.90 30.67
C THR A 77 18.32 22.61 31.20
N LYS A 78 19.07 21.76 31.89
CA LYS A 78 18.53 20.53 32.50
C LYS A 78 17.35 20.85 33.42
N GLU A 79 17.51 21.90 34.27
CA GLU A 79 16.50 22.31 35.23
C GLU A 79 15.21 22.80 34.53
N GLN A 80 15.34 23.57 33.45
CA GLN A 80 14.20 24.02 32.64
C GLN A 80 13.46 22.86 31.96
N ILE A 81 14.20 21.87 31.47
CA ILE A 81 13.61 20.67 30.83
C ILE A 81 12.84 19.84 31.89
N LEU A 82 13.45 19.60 33.05
CA LEU A 82 12.82 18.83 34.12
C LEU A 82 11.61 19.50 34.70
N ALA A 83 11.64 20.83 34.88
CA ALA A 83 10.50 21.61 35.32
C ALA A 83 9.28 21.51 34.38
N LYS A 84 9.50 21.36 33.08
CA LYS A 84 8.43 21.20 32.05
C LYS A 84 7.97 19.75 31.88
N LYS A 85 8.66 18.75 32.42
CA LYS A 85 8.38 17.31 32.19
C LYS A 85 6.91 16.94 32.40
N SER A 86 6.33 17.27 33.54
CA SER A 86 4.93 16.94 33.85
C SER A 86 3.93 17.65 32.93
N LEU A 87 4.23 18.86 32.52
CA LEU A 87 3.42 19.60 31.55
C LEU A 87 3.46 18.93 30.15
N LEU A 88 4.66 18.57 29.70
CA LEU A 88 4.84 17.92 28.39
C LEU A 88 4.15 16.56 28.32
N ILE A 89 4.20 15.75 29.39
CA ILE A 89 3.48 14.48 29.46
C ILE A 89 1.97 14.70 29.35
N LYS A 90 1.42 15.66 30.14
CA LYS A 90 0.00 15.99 30.06
C LYS A 90 -0.39 16.49 28.68
N LEU A 91 0.44 17.35 28.06
CA LEU A 91 0.20 17.87 26.72
C LEU A 91 0.16 16.74 25.69
N PHE A 92 1.11 15.79 25.75
CA PHE A 92 1.19 14.67 24.83
C PHE A 92 0.05 13.66 24.97
N ILE A 93 -0.50 13.50 26.19
CA ILE A 93 -1.65 12.63 26.46
C ILE A 93 -2.97 13.28 26.03
N ASN A 94 -3.12 14.57 26.30
CA ASN A 94 -4.41 15.25 26.13
C ASN A 94 -4.63 15.80 24.71
N ASP A 95 -3.55 16.02 23.95
CA ASP A 95 -3.64 16.49 22.56
C ASP A 95 -3.44 15.32 21.59
N SER A 96 -4.16 15.35 20.48
CA SER A 96 -4.03 14.33 19.44
C SER A 96 -2.68 14.44 18.74
N SER A 97 -1.80 13.45 18.91
CA SER A 97 -0.52 13.44 18.21
C SER A 97 -0.70 13.19 16.72
N SER A 98 -0.03 13.98 15.90
CA SER A 98 -0.05 13.84 14.43
C SER A 98 1.11 12.96 13.93
N ILE A 99 1.20 11.73 14.46
CA ILE A 99 2.18 10.72 14.06
C ILE A 99 1.47 9.66 13.21
N PHE A 100 1.75 9.63 11.91
CA PHE A 100 1.06 8.80 10.95
C PHE A 100 2.04 8.08 10.01
N THR A 101 1.54 7.06 9.29
CA THR A 101 2.19 6.67 8.04
C THR A 101 1.83 7.68 6.94
N ILE A 102 2.69 7.78 5.91
CA ILE A 102 2.39 8.65 4.76
C ILE A 102 1.02 8.28 4.17
N ASP A 103 0.74 6.99 3.98
CA ASP A 103 -0.52 6.52 3.41
C ASP A 103 -1.74 6.85 4.31
N LYS A 104 -1.59 6.74 5.64
CA LYS A 104 -2.65 7.13 6.57
C LYS A 104 -2.92 8.64 6.52
N PHE A 105 -1.88 9.44 6.36
CA PHE A 105 -2.01 10.90 6.21
C PHE A 105 -2.70 11.25 4.89
N VAL A 106 -2.31 10.62 3.78
CA VAL A 106 -2.95 10.80 2.46
C VAL A 106 -4.42 10.38 2.52
N ASN A 107 -4.72 9.24 3.16
CA ASN A 107 -6.11 8.81 3.38
C ASN A 107 -6.92 9.81 4.20
N LYS A 108 -6.32 10.40 5.25
CA LYS A 108 -6.98 11.47 6.04
C LYS A 108 -7.34 12.66 5.16
N ILE A 109 -6.44 13.08 4.27
CA ILE A 109 -6.72 14.16 3.30
C ILE A 109 -7.89 13.77 2.41
N LEU A 110 -7.89 12.55 1.85
CA LEU A 110 -8.99 12.13 0.98
C LEU A 110 -10.33 12.15 1.72
N ARG A 111 -10.41 11.60 2.93
CA ARG A 111 -11.65 11.60 3.72
C ARG A 111 -12.19 13.00 4.02
N GLU A 112 -11.29 13.95 4.27
CA GLU A 112 -11.69 15.34 4.55
C GLU A 112 -12.25 16.05 3.31
N PHE A 113 -11.81 15.67 2.11
CA PHE A 113 -12.14 16.35 0.85
C PHE A 113 -12.84 15.45 -0.19
N CYS A 114 -13.24 14.23 0.16
CA CYS A 114 -13.84 13.25 -0.75
C CYS A 114 -15.08 13.76 -1.49
N GLY A 115 -15.89 14.58 -0.84
CA GLY A 115 -17.09 15.18 -1.44
C GLY A 115 -16.82 16.02 -2.70
N TYR A 116 -15.63 16.64 -2.83
CA TYR A 116 -15.27 17.42 -4.02
C TYR A 116 -15.04 16.54 -5.27
N ILE A 117 -14.84 15.26 -5.09
CA ILE A 117 -14.66 14.29 -6.19
C ILE A 117 -15.78 13.26 -6.26
N GLY A 118 -16.87 13.47 -5.49
CA GLY A 118 -18.06 12.62 -5.53
C GLY A 118 -17.85 11.25 -4.87
N ILE A 119 -17.02 11.17 -3.83
CA ILE A 119 -16.75 9.95 -3.08
C ILE A 119 -17.31 10.11 -1.66
N SER A 120 -17.94 9.07 -1.13
CA SER A 120 -18.41 9.03 0.25
C SER A 120 -17.23 8.97 1.22
N ASP A 121 -17.34 9.57 2.41
CA ASP A 121 -16.30 9.60 3.44
C ASP A 121 -16.10 8.27 4.15
N ASP A 122 -17.07 7.37 4.06
CA ASP A 122 -17.05 6.04 4.66
C ASP A 122 -16.45 4.93 3.78
N PHE A 123 -15.77 5.33 2.68
CA PHE A 123 -15.13 4.36 1.78
C PHE A 123 -14.20 3.41 2.53
N LYS A 124 -14.13 2.18 2.05
CA LYS A 124 -13.25 1.14 2.61
C LYS A 124 -11.93 1.07 1.83
N ILE A 125 -10.87 0.69 2.55
CA ILE A 125 -9.58 0.40 1.94
C ILE A 125 -9.48 -1.12 1.77
N ALA A 126 -9.33 -1.56 0.54
CA ALA A 126 -9.18 -2.97 0.20
C ALA A 126 -8.22 -3.13 -0.97
N ASN A 127 -7.65 -4.32 -1.12
CA ASN A 127 -6.91 -4.66 -2.32
C ASN A 127 -7.90 -5.17 -3.37
N ASP A 128 -7.80 -4.65 -4.59
CA ASP A 128 -8.58 -5.14 -5.71
C ASP A 128 -8.19 -6.58 -6.05
N ASP A 129 -9.20 -7.39 -6.31
CA ASP A 129 -9.00 -8.66 -6.99
C ASP A 129 -8.83 -8.36 -8.48
N ILE A 130 -7.57 -8.40 -8.94
CA ILE A 130 -7.24 -8.08 -10.34
C ILE A 130 -7.97 -8.99 -11.33
N GLU A 131 -8.31 -10.21 -10.94
CA GLU A 131 -9.03 -11.14 -11.82
C GLU A 131 -10.49 -10.70 -11.99
N VAL A 132 -11.15 -10.34 -10.88
CA VAL A 132 -12.52 -9.81 -10.89
C VAL A 132 -12.58 -8.48 -11.65
N LEU A 133 -11.66 -7.57 -11.36
CA LEU A 133 -11.58 -6.26 -12.04
C LEU A 133 -11.37 -6.42 -13.54
N SER A 134 -10.44 -7.32 -13.94
CA SER A 134 -10.15 -7.61 -15.34
C SER A 134 -11.38 -8.20 -16.06
N TYR A 135 -12.07 -9.14 -15.41
CA TYR A 135 -13.27 -9.74 -15.96
C TYR A 135 -14.39 -8.71 -16.15
N LYS A 136 -14.63 -7.87 -15.17
CA LYS A 136 -15.63 -6.79 -15.25
C LYS A 136 -15.28 -5.75 -16.32
N PHE A 137 -13.99 -5.41 -16.43
CA PHE A 137 -13.54 -4.53 -17.51
C PHE A 137 -13.77 -5.15 -18.88
N LEU A 138 -13.44 -6.43 -19.08
CA LEU A 138 -13.70 -7.12 -20.34
C LEU A 138 -15.18 -7.13 -20.70
N GLN A 139 -16.07 -7.29 -19.70
CA GLN A 139 -17.52 -7.19 -19.91
C GLN A 139 -18.01 -5.79 -20.29
N SER A 140 -17.31 -4.74 -19.85
CA SER A 140 -17.69 -3.35 -20.11
C SER A 140 -17.22 -2.83 -21.48
N LEU A 141 -16.31 -3.55 -22.16
CA LEU A 141 -15.76 -3.14 -23.45
C LEU A 141 -16.82 -3.29 -24.55
N ASP A 142 -16.89 -2.29 -25.41
CA ASP A 142 -17.57 -2.40 -26.69
C ASP A 142 -16.81 -3.32 -27.66
N GLU A 143 -17.46 -3.75 -28.72
CA GLU A 143 -16.89 -4.70 -29.70
C GLU A 143 -15.58 -4.17 -30.31
N ASN A 144 -15.47 -2.88 -30.58
CA ASN A 144 -14.27 -2.28 -31.16
C ASN A 144 -13.09 -2.27 -30.18
N SER A 145 -13.31 -1.86 -28.93
CA SER A 145 -12.29 -1.84 -27.89
C SER A 145 -11.84 -3.24 -27.52
N PHE A 146 -12.77 -4.21 -27.48
CA PHE A 146 -12.42 -5.60 -27.27
C PHE A 146 -11.56 -6.15 -28.42
N LYS A 147 -11.91 -5.85 -29.66
CA LYS A 147 -11.12 -6.21 -30.83
C LYS A 147 -9.71 -5.62 -30.79
N GLU A 148 -9.57 -4.35 -30.43
CA GLU A 148 -8.25 -3.70 -30.24
C GLU A 148 -7.39 -4.42 -29.19
N LEU A 149 -7.99 -4.86 -28.08
CA LEU A 149 -7.31 -5.61 -27.04
C LEU A 149 -6.84 -6.98 -27.55
N VAL A 150 -7.69 -7.69 -28.29
CA VAL A 150 -7.33 -8.98 -28.91
C VAL A 150 -6.22 -8.80 -29.94
N GLU A 151 -6.33 -7.82 -30.83
CA GLU A 151 -5.29 -7.51 -31.81
C GLU A 151 -3.94 -7.20 -31.15
N PHE A 152 -3.93 -6.43 -30.07
CA PHE A 152 -2.72 -6.14 -29.33
C PHE A 152 -2.15 -7.40 -28.66
N SER A 153 -3.01 -8.23 -28.05
CA SER A 153 -2.63 -9.49 -27.42
C SER A 153 -1.95 -10.43 -28.43
N LEU A 154 -2.51 -10.55 -29.62
CA LEU A 154 -1.96 -11.38 -30.69
C LEU A 154 -0.66 -10.79 -31.25
N TYR A 155 -0.61 -9.49 -31.48
CA TYR A 155 0.56 -8.80 -32.03
C TYR A 155 1.79 -8.93 -31.11
N GLU A 156 1.60 -8.73 -29.81
CA GLU A 156 2.67 -8.82 -28.81
C GLU A 156 2.84 -10.23 -28.21
N LYS A 157 2.01 -11.20 -28.63
CA LYS A 157 2.00 -12.57 -28.10
C LYS A 157 1.87 -12.61 -26.56
N LYS A 158 1.03 -11.73 -26.00
CA LYS A 158 0.80 -11.59 -24.55
C LYS A 158 -0.57 -12.11 -24.16
N LYS A 159 -0.62 -12.78 -22.99
CA LYS A 159 -1.90 -13.12 -22.34
C LYS A 159 -2.54 -11.86 -21.74
N PHE A 160 -3.86 -11.84 -21.63
CA PHE A 160 -4.60 -10.72 -21.03
C PHE A 160 -4.10 -10.36 -19.63
N ASN A 161 -3.87 -11.34 -18.77
CA ASN A 161 -3.32 -11.10 -17.43
C ASN A 161 -2.00 -10.30 -17.46
N SER A 162 -1.13 -10.57 -18.44
CA SER A 162 0.11 -9.80 -18.61
C SER A 162 -0.13 -8.37 -19.06
N ILE A 163 -1.23 -8.11 -19.80
CA ILE A 163 -1.63 -6.75 -20.20
C ILE A 163 -2.19 -6.00 -18.99
N PHE A 164 -3.02 -6.64 -18.17
CA PHE A 164 -3.54 -6.05 -16.95
C PHE A 164 -2.44 -5.74 -15.91
N GLU A 165 -1.40 -6.56 -15.83
CA GLU A 165 -0.21 -6.24 -15.03
C GLU A 165 0.50 -4.98 -15.54
N LEU A 166 0.55 -4.74 -16.87
CA LEU A 166 1.08 -3.48 -17.41
C LEU A 166 0.20 -2.29 -17.04
N PHE A 167 -1.13 -2.44 -17.07
CA PHE A 167 -2.04 -1.37 -16.62
C PHE A 167 -1.86 -1.04 -15.14
N LYS A 168 -1.66 -2.06 -14.31
CA LYS A 168 -1.35 -1.86 -12.88
C LYS A 168 -0.08 -1.02 -12.69
N ILE A 169 0.99 -1.37 -13.41
CA ILE A 169 2.24 -0.59 -13.37
C ILE A 169 2.01 0.87 -13.80
N LEU A 170 1.21 1.11 -14.84
CA LEU A 170 0.89 2.47 -15.30
C LEU A 170 0.05 3.25 -14.28
N ILE A 171 -0.89 2.59 -13.58
CA ILE A 171 -1.65 3.20 -12.48
C ILE A 171 -0.74 3.59 -11.32
N GLU A 172 0.19 2.69 -10.94
CA GLU A 172 1.14 2.94 -9.85
C GLU A 172 2.07 4.11 -10.14
N LYS A 173 2.47 4.29 -11.41
CA LYS A 173 3.32 5.42 -11.83
C LYS A 173 2.55 6.73 -11.94
N ASN A 174 1.28 6.67 -12.30
CA ASN A 174 0.37 7.82 -12.46
C ASN A 174 0.96 8.97 -13.29
N GLU A 175 1.63 8.64 -14.39
CA GLU A 175 2.18 9.64 -15.28
C GLU A 175 1.14 10.10 -16.32
N ASN A 176 1.30 11.34 -16.80
CA ASN A 176 0.48 11.85 -17.88
C ASN A 176 0.89 11.21 -19.19
N ILE A 177 -0.01 10.46 -19.80
CA ILE A 177 0.22 9.69 -21.00
C ILE A 177 -0.71 10.21 -22.10
N ASN A 178 -0.12 10.64 -23.21
CA ASN A 178 -0.87 11.08 -24.38
C ASN A 178 -0.62 10.08 -25.53
N PRO A 179 -1.62 9.27 -25.92
CA PRO A 179 -1.51 8.39 -27.08
C PRO A 179 -1.32 9.21 -28.36
N VAL A 180 -0.40 8.78 -29.22
CA VAL A 180 -0.17 9.37 -30.55
C VAL A 180 -0.55 8.33 -31.59
N GLU A 181 -1.48 8.63 -32.48
CA GLU A 181 -1.88 7.67 -33.52
C GLU A 181 -0.75 7.36 -34.50
N ILE A 182 -0.50 6.08 -34.69
CA ILE A 182 0.50 5.57 -35.60
C ILE A 182 -0.20 4.58 -36.55
N ASP A 183 -0.10 4.84 -37.84
CA ASP A 183 -0.65 3.94 -38.85
C ASP A 183 0.22 2.68 -38.98
N ALA A 184 -0.38 1.52 -38.76
CA ALA A 184 0.28 0.20 -38.91
C ALA A 184 0.84 -0.02 -40.32
N LYS A 185 0.30 0.67 -41.35
CA LYS A 185 0.80 0.60 -42.72
C LYS A 185 2.24 1.11 -42.83
N LEU A 186 2.62 2.12 -42.04
CA LEU A 186 3.98 2.66 -42.03
C LEU A 186 4.99 1.59 -41.60
N ILE A 187 4.61 0.72 -40.65
CA ILE A 187 5.48 -0.38 -40.20
C ILE A 187 5.74 -1.37 -41.34
N ASN A 188 4.71 -1.67 -42.15
CA ASN A 188 4.88 -2.57 -43.29
C ASN A 188 5.72 -1.95 -44.39
N LEU A 189 5.53 -0.65 -44.71
CA LEU A 189 6.35 0.07 -45.67
C LEU A 189 7.83 0.06 -45.29
N ILE A 190 8.14 0.26 -44.01
CA ILE A 190 9.52 0.19 -43.54
C ILE A 190 10.08 -1.23 -43.59
N LYS A 191 9.29 -2.26 -43.27
CA LYS A 191 9.72 -3.66 -43.45
C LYS A 191 10.09 -3.97 -44.91
N ASP A 192 9.32 -3.48 -45.86
CA ASP A 192 9.59 -3.65 -47.27
C ASP A 192 10.88 -2.91 -47.69
N ASP A 193 11.09 -1.68 -47.20
CA ASP A 193 12.34 -0.95 -47.44
C ASP A 193 13.58 -1.65 -46.87
N ILE A 194 13.46 -2.18 -45.64
CA ILE A 194 14.52 -2.97 -45.00
C ILE A 194 14.83 -4.23 -45.84
N LEU A 195 13.80 -4.93 -46.28
CA LEU A 195 13.99 -6.13 -47.13
C LEU A 195 14.68 -5.77 -48.44
N GLN A 196 14.28 -4.69 -49.14
CA GLN A 196 14.91 -4.25 -50.38
C GLN A 196 16.39 -3.96 -50.18
N LYS A 197 16.77 -3.26 -49.15
CA LYS A 197 18.20 -2.99 -48.81
C LYS A 197 18.95 -4.25 -48.44
N ALA A 198 18.33 -5.13 -47.67
CA ALA A 198 18.94 -6.42 -47.30
C ALA A 198 19.12 -7.34 -48.51
N PHE A 199 18.20 -7.33 -49.49
CA PHE A 199 18.35 -8.06 -50.72
C PHE A 199 19.54 -7.57 -51.58
N LYS A 200 19.80 -6.26 -51.64
CA LYS A 200 21.00 -5.68 -52.28
C LYS A 200 22.26 -6.24 -51.63
N ILE A 201 22.32 -6.28 -50.29
CA ILE A 201 23.46 -6.84 -49.57
C ILE A 201 23.60 -8.34 -49.87
N LYS A 202 22.50 -9.08 -49.91
CA LYS A 202 22.46 -10.50 -50.24
C LYS A 202 23.00 -10.74 -51.64
N GLU A 203 22.55 -10.02 -52.61
CA GLU A 203 23.02 -10.12 -53.99
C GLU A 203 24.53 -9.87 -54.10
N HIS A 204 25.00 -8.83 -53.42
CA HIS A 204 26.44 -8.51 -53.39
C HIS A 204 27.26 -9.64 -52.74
N ILE A 205 26.81 -10.21 -51.65
CA ILE A 205 27.51 -11.35 -50.99
C ILE A 205 27.51 -12.57 -51.86
N LEU A 206 26.37 -12.88 -52.50
CA LEU A 206 26.29 -14.05 -53.41
C LEU A 206 27.17 -13.94 -54.62
N ASN A 207 27.35 -12.70 -55.15
CA ASN A 207 28.20 -12.41 -56.30
C ASN A 207 29.67 -12.19 -55.94
N CYS A 208 30.03 -12.19 -54.65
CA CYS A 208 31.40 -12.01 -54.20
C CYS A 208 32.27 -13.28 -54.38
N PRO A 209 33.36 -13.29 -55.17
CA PRO A 209 34.21 -14.45 -55.40
C PRO A 209 34.86 -15.01 -54.12
N ASN A 210 35.01 -14.14 -53.09
CA ASN A 210 35.66 -14.47 -51.83
C ASN A 210 34.66 -14.81 -50.71
N ALA A 211 33.38 -14.97 -51.02
CA ALA A 211 32.35 -15.26 -50.04
C ALA A 211 32.58 -16.64 -49.43
N SER A 212 32.59 -16.71 -48.10
CA SER A 212 32.64 -17.96 -47.36
C SER A 212 31.24 -18.62 -47.34
N ASN A 213 31.20 -19.95 -47.14
CA ASN A 213 29.94 -20.67 -46.93
C ASN A 213 29.12 -20.06 -45.74
N SER A 214 29.78 -19.57 -44.72
CA SER A 214 29.15 -18.90 -43.58
C SER A 214 28.55 -17.55 -43.99
N ALA A 215 29.17 -16.79 -44.90
CA ALA A 215 28.64 -15.56 -45.43
C ALA A 215 27.36 -15.82 -46.25
N ILE A 216 27.41 -16.82 -47.13
CA ILE A 216 26.26 -17.23 -47.94
C ILE A 216 25.11 -17.69 -47.07
N LYS A 217 25.38 -18.48 -46.02
CA LYS A 217 24.38 -18.93 -45.08
C LYS A 217 23.75 -17.78 -44.30
N ALA A 218 24.55 -16.77 -43.92
CA ALA A 218 24.05 -15.58 -43.19
C ALA A 218 23.05 -14.75 -44.02
N VAL A 219 23.12 -14.82 -45.36
CA VAL A 219 22.19 -14.08 -46.25
C VAL A 219 21.12 -15.00 -46.86
N SER A 220 20.90 -16.19 -46.31
CA SER A 220 19.90 -17.15 -46.83
C SER A 220 18.46 -16.84 -46.34
N PHE A 221 18.09 -15.61 -46.10
CA PHE A 221 16.75 -15.20 -45.73
C PHE A 221 15.87 -14.96 -46.97
N THR A 222 14.55 -15.14 -46.80
CA THR A 222 13.53 -14.92 -47.85
C THR A 222 12.50 -13.88 -47.45
N ASN A 223 12.32 -13.64 -46.13
CA ASN A 223 11.33 -12.71 -45.59
C ASN A 223 11.95 -11.90 -44.42
N PHE A 224 11.15 -10.95 -43.94
CA PHE A 224 11.58 -10.05 -42.88
C PHE A 224 11.91 -10.80 -41.56
N ASP A 225 11.11 -11.79 -41.15
CA ASP A 225 11.32 -12.49 -39.92
C ASP A 225 12.60 -13.32 -39.91
N GLU A 226 12.90 -13.94 -41.05
CA GLU A 226 14.18 -14.67 -41.26
C GLU A 226 15.38 -13.71 -41.29
N LEU A 227 15.25 -12.54 -41.92
CA LEU A 227 16.26 -11.51 -41.90
C LEU A 227 16.52 -11.03 -40.46
N PHE A 228 15.43 -10.74 -39.74
CA PHE A 228 15.47 -10.18 -38.40
C PHE A 228 16.06 -11.15 -37.35
N ALA A 229 16.11 -12.44 -37.64
CA ALA A 229 16.78 -13.44 -36.82
C ALA A 229 18.30 -13.47 -36.98
N ASN A 230 18.85 -12.73 -37.95
CA ASN A 230 20.29 -12.72 -38.23
C ASN A 230 21.04 -11.70 -37.39
N THR A 231 22.15 -12.09 -36.80
CA THR A 231 22.99 -11.25 -35.92
C THR A 231 23.83 -10.22 -36.66
N TRP A 232 23.99 -10.36 -37.98
CA TRP A 232 24.79 -9.41 -38.74
C TRP A 232 24.12 -8.06 -38.91
N ILE A 233 22.79 -8.01 -38.91
CA ILE A 233 22.04 -6.73 -38.97
C ILE A 233 22.28 -5.83 -37.76
N GLU A 234 22.69 -6.41 -36.62
CA GLU A 234 22.96 -5.67 -35.38
C GLU A 234 24.35 -5.01 -35.36
N LYS A 235 25.22 -5.30 -36.36
CA LYS A 235 26.56 -4.73 -36.42
C LYS A 235 26.53 -3.24 -36.78
N GLU A 236 27.60 -2.51 -36.40
CA GLU A 236 27.71 -1.09 -36.71
C GLU A 236 28.04 -0.84 -38.18
N SER A 237 28.82 -1.72 -38.79
CA SER A 237 29.17 -1.66 -40.19
C SER A 237 29.27 -3.08 -40.78
N MET A 238 29.29 -3.17 -42.10
CA MET A 238 29.48 -4.43 -42.78
C MET A 238 30.87 -5.07 -42.49
N TYR A 239 31.87 -4.22 -42.17
CA TYR A 239 33.22 -4.64 -41.79
C TYR A 239 33.28 -5.33 -40.43
N ASP A 240 32.34 -5.09 -39.54
CA ASP A 240 32.33 -5.62 -38.18
C ASP A 240 31.79 -7.06 -38.09
N TYR A 241 31.17 -7.55 -39.19
CA TYR A 241 30.76 -8.94 -39.27
C TYR A 241 31.84 -9.78 -39.94
N SER A 242 32.49 -10.65 -39.17
CA SER A 242 33.69 -11.37 -39.60
C SER A 242 33.55 -12.10 -40.93
N TYR A 243 32.37 -12.63 -41.23
CA TYR A 243 32.11 -13.35 -42.45
C TYR A 243 31.92 -12.48 -43.68
N PHE A 244 31.60 -11.18 -43.50
CA PHE A 244 31.42 -10.23 -44.62
C PHE A 244 32.67 -9.45 -44.96
N LYS A 245 33.71 -9.42 -44.07
CA LYS A 245 34.92 -8.61 -44.27
C LYS A 245 35.57 -8.78 -45.63
N LYS A 246 35.56 -9.99 -46.23
CA LYS A 246 36.20 -10.21 -47.52
C LYS A 246 35.38 -9.74 -48.70
N CYS A 247 34.10 -9.45 -48.52
CA CYS A 247 33.18 -9.01 -49.56
C CYS A 247 32.73 -7.53 -49.35
N ALA A 248 33.10 -6.92 -48.20
CA ALA A 248 32.75 -5.55 -47.88
C ALA A 248 33.54 -4.55 -48.74
N ASN A 249 32.87 -3.55 -49.28
CA ASN A 249 33.43 -2.36 -49.93
C ASN A 249 32.64 -1.13 -49.52
N GLU A 250 33.09 0.07 -49.88
CA GLU A 250 32.45 1.31 -49.50
C GLU A 250 31.02 1.43 -49.99
N GLU A 251 30.73 1.03 -51.24
CA GLU A 251 29.39 1.14 -51.83
C GLU A 251 28.36 0.30 -51.08
N ILE A 252 28.68 -0.96 -50.81
CA ILE A 252 27.74 -1.83 -50.10
C ILE A 252 27.67 -1.52 -48.60
N ASN A 253 28.72 -0.96 -48.04
CA ASN A 253 28.69 -0.49 -46.65
C ASN A 253 27.76 0.74 -46.48
N ILE A 254 27.68 1.62 -47.49
CA ILE A 254 26.64 2.69 -47.50
C ILE A 254 25.24 2.10 -47.47
N VAL A 255 24.97 1.07 -48.29
CA VAL A 255 23.67 0.39 -48.27
C VAL A 255 23.42 -0.28 -46.92
N PHE A 256 24.46 -0.81 -46.28
CA PHE A 256 24.37 -1.38 -44.94
C PHE A 256 24.03 -0.29 -43.88
N LEU A 257 24.61 0.89 -43.95
CA LEU A 257 24.30 2.00 -43.06
C LEU A 257 22.85 2.51 -43.28
N GLU A 258 22.44 2.61 -44.56
CA GLU A 258 21.01 2.92 -44.85
C GLU A 258 20.03 1.87 -44.32
N LEU A 259 20.41 0.59 -44.35
CA LEU A 259 19.67 -0.51 -43.75
C LEU A 259 19.57 -0.29 -42.23
N ARG A 260 20.65 0.09 -41.56
CA ARG A 260 20.63 0.41 -40.11
C ARG A 260 19.71 1.55 -39.79
N ASP A 261 19.69 2.63 -40.59
CA ASP A 261 18.78 3.75 -40.37
C ASP A 261 17.31 3.32 -40.52
N SER A 262 17.03 2.46 -41.49
CA SER A 262 15.69 1.89 -41.65
C SER A 262 15.32 0.97 -40.51
N LEU A 263 16.25 0.18 -39.95
CA LEU A 263 16.04 -0.64 -38.79
C LEU A 263 15.78 0.21 -37.53
N LEU A 264 16.52 1.29 -37.33
CA LEU A 264 16.27 2.26 -36.25
C LEU A 264 14.84 2.82 -36.33
N ASN A 265 14.45 3.26 -37.53
CA ASN A 265 13.10 3.79 -37.78
C ASN A 265 12.00 2.73 -37.57
N TYR A 266 12.27 1.48 -37.96
CA TYR A 266 11.37 0.36 -37.68
C TYR A 266 11.18 0.14 -36.18
N TYR A 267 12.28 0.10 -35.41
CA TYR A 267 12.18 -0.07 -33.95
C TYR A 267 11.42 1.09 -33.30
N LYS A 268 11.68 2.32 -33.68
CA LYS A 268 10.97 3.51 -33.21
C LYS A 268 9.46 3.40 -33.47
N LEU A 269 9.07 3.11 -34.70
CA LEU A 269 7.66 2.98 -35.07
C LEU A 269 6.98 1.80 -34.41
N ARG A 270 7.63 0.64 -34.36
CA ARG A 270 7.09 -0.54 -33.70
C ARG A 270 6.84 -0.31 -32.21
N THR A 271 7.84 0.21 -31.50
CA THR A 271 7.73 0.49 -30.06
C THR A 271 6.68 1.54 -29.78
N SER A 272 6.65 2.61 -30.56
CA SER A 272 5.63 3.66 -30.44
C SER A 272 4.22 3.16 -30.75
N TYR A 273 4.08 2.28 -31.72
CA TYR A 273 2.79 1.63 -32.03
C TYR A 273 2.30 0.78 -30.85
N SER A 274 3.17 -0.06 -30.27
CA SER A 274 2.82 -0.88 -29.12
C SER A 274 2.46 -0.04 -27.91
N LEU A 275 3.23 1.03 -27.63
CA LEU A 275 2.94 1.97 -26.55
C LEU A 275 1.58 2.67 -26.76
N ASN A 276 1.32 3.15 -27.98
CA ASN A 276 0.06 3.82 -28.29
C ASN A 276 -1.16 2.91 -28.05
N LYS A 277 -1.08 1.65 -28.49
CA LYS A 277 -2.14 0.66 -28.26
C LYS A 277 -2.34 0.40 -26.75
N ILE A 278 -1.25 0.20 -25.98
CA ILE A 278 -1.33 0.02 -24.53
C ILE A 278 -1.95 1.27 -23.87
N PHE A 279 -1.53 2.46 -24.27
CA PHE A 279 -1.99 3.70 -23.64
C PHE A 279 -3.47 3.96 -23.86
N LYS A 280 -3.99 3.71 -25.07
CA LYS A 280 -5.43 3.79 -25.36
C LYS A 280 -6.24 2.84 -24.46
N LEU A 281 -5.84 1.58 -24.42
CA LEU A 281 -6.49 0.56 -23.59
C LEU A 281 -6.37 0.88 -22.07
N TYR A 282 -5.22 1.39 -21.67
CA TYR A 282 -4.98 1.80 -20.29
C TYR A 282 -5.88 2.97 -19.85
N ILE A 283 -6.08 3.96 -20.69
CA ILE A 283 -6.97 5.10 -20.38
C ILE A 283 -8.38 4.59 -20.14
N ASN A 284 -8.90 3.72 -21.00
CA ASN A 284 -10.22 3.10 -20.83
C ASN A 284 -10.28 2.29 -19.52
N PHE A 285 -9.23 1.51 -19.23
CA PHE A 285 -9.15 0.74 -17.98
C PHE A 285 -9.08 1.63 -16.74
N LYS A 286 -8.33 2.72 -16.77
CA LYS A 286 -8.21 3.69 -15.67
C LYS A 286 -9.56 4.34 -15.35
N GLU A 287 -10.31 4.74 -16.38
CA GLU A 287 -11.64 5.33 -16.21
C GLU A 287 -12.65 4.31 -15.68
N PHE A 288 -12.62 3.09 -16.24
CA PHE A 288 -13.45 1.99 -15.75
C PHE A 288 -13.15 1.68 -14.28
N LYS A 289 -11.87 1.49 -13.92
CA LYS A 289 -11.47 1.20 -12.52
C LYS A 289 -11.93 2.30 -11.58
N LYS A 290 -11.77 3.56 -11.96
CA LYS A 290 -12.21 4.71 -11.16
C LYS A 290 -13.73 4.66 -10.91
N SER A 291 -14.53 4.46 -11.96
CA SER A 291 -15.98 4.36 -11.83
C SER A 291 -16.41 3.15 -11.00
N PHE A 292 -15.79 2.00 -11.23
CA PHE A 292 -16.05 0.77 -10.48
C PHE A 292 -15.74 0.92 -8.99
N ASN A 293 -14.59 1.55 -8.65
CA ASN A 293 -14.20 1.76 -7.26
C ASN A 293 -15.13 2.75 -6.54
N ILE A 294 -15.57 3.81 -7.23
CA ILE A 294 -16.57 4.76 -6.70
C ILE A 294 -17.89 4.03 -6.44
N GLU A 295 -18.34 3.21 -7.38
CA GLU A 295 -19.58 2.45 -7.26
C GLU A 295 -19.54 1.44 -6.09
N LYS A 296 -18.42 0.77 -5.90
CA LYS A 296 -18.18 -0.18 -4.80
C LYS A 296 -17.82 0.48 -3.47
N ASN A 297 -17.55 1.77 -3.49
CA ASN A 297 -17.10 2.56 -2.33
C ASN A 297 -15.87 1.96 -1.63
N TYR A 298 -14.91 1.42 -2.41
CA TYR A 298 -13.63 1.00 -1.87
C TYR A 298 -12.48 1.29 -2.83
N PHE A 299 -11.27 1.52 -2.27
CA PHE A 299 -10.09 1.96 -2.98
C PHE A 299 -8.84 1.25 -2.47
N GLU A 300 -7.88 1.01 -3.36
CA GLU A 300 -6.51 0.66 -2.96
C GLU A 300 -5.73 1.90 -2.51
N PHE A 301 -4.63 1.71 -1.77
CA PHE A 301 -3.76 2.81 -1.35
C PHE A 301 -3.23 3.66 -2.52
N ASN A 302 -2.93 3.03 -3.65
CA ASN A 302 -2.49 3.73 -4.85
C ASN A 302 -3.63 4.59 -5.45
N ASP A 303 -4.85 4.09 -5.45
CA ASP A 303 -6.02 4.84 -5.92
C ASP A 303 -6.25 6.08 -5.05
N ILE A 304 -6.16 5.92 -3.71
CA ILE A 304 -6.26 7.03 -2.75
C ILE A 304 -5.20 8.10 -3.04
N SER A 305 -3.94 7.69 -3.25
CA SER A 305 -2.86 8.62 -3.56
C SER A 305 -3.08 9.35 -4.89
N ASN A 306 -3.57 8.64 -5.91
CA ASN A 306 -3.91 9.22 -7.20
C ASN A 306 -5.07 10.22 -7.11
N LEU A 307 -6.11 9.87 -6.36
CA LEU A 307 -7.27 10.74 -6.12
C LEU A 307 -6.88 12.01 -5.36
N VAL A 308 -6.05 11.89 -4.33
CA VAL A 308 -5.54 13.06 -3.59
C VAL A 308 -4.69 13.94 -4.49
N TYR A 309 -3.81 13.37 -5.32
CA TYR A 309 -3.01 14.14 -6.25
C TYR A 309 -3.87 14.86 -7.30
N GLU A 310 -4.89 14.19 -7.86
CA GLU A 310 -5.86 14.80 -8.77
C GLU A 310 -6.62 15.96 -8.09
N LEU A 311 -7.04 15.75 -6.85
CA LEU A 311 -7.72 16.71 -6.01
C LEU A 311 -6.88 17.98 -5.81
N LEU A 312 -5.60 17.79 -5.45
CA LEU A 312 -4.61 18.86 -5.25
C LEU A 312 -4.26 19.60 -6.55
N SER A 313 -4.29 18.90 -7.70
CA SER A 313 -3.85 19.47 -8.96
C SER A 313 -4.96 20.22 -9.72
N ASN A 314 -6.23 19.78 -9.62
CA ASN A 314 -7.25 20.18 -10.59
C ASN A 314 -8.60 20.62 -10.01
N LYS A 315 -8.96 20.24 -8.78
CA LYS A 315 -10.36 20.38 -8.34
C LYS A 315 -10.61 21.30 -7.15
N ILE A 316 -9.60 21.65 -6.40
CA ILE A 316 -9.72 22.55 -5.27
C ILE A 316 -8.79 23.75 -5.48
N ASN A 317 -9.24 24.93 -5.05
CA ASN A 317 -8.31 26.05 -4.89
C ASN A 317 -7.23 25.58 -3.89
N LYS A 318 -5.99 25.46 -4.39
CA LYS A 318 -4.84 25.02 -3.61
C LYS A 318 -4.72 25.80 -2.30
N ASP A 319 -4.94 27.10 -2.36
CA ASP A 319 -4.84 27.99 -1.21
C ASP A 319 -5.86 27.62 -0.12
N PHE A 320 -7.07 27.23 -0.47
CA PHE A 320 -8.10 26.81 0.48
C PHE A 320 -7.74 25.46 1.14
N LEU A 321 -7.30 24.48 0.35
CA LEU A 321 -6.92 23.17 0.89
C LEU A 321 -5.72 23.28 1.81
N TYR A 322 -4.70 24.02 1.38
CA TYR A 322 -3.51 24.25 2.19
C TYR A 322 -3.81 25.11 3.41
N PHE A 323 -4.68 26.11 3.30
CA PHE A 323 -5.16 26.85 4.46
C PHE A 323 -5.75 25.94 5.54
N ARG A 324 -6.55 24.94 5.16
CA ARG A 324 -7.10 23.97 6.11
C ARG A 324 -6.05 23.03 6.68
N LEU A 325 -5.09 22.59 5.88
CA LEU A 325 -4.03 21.70 6.32
C LEU A 325 -2.88 22.47 7.01
N ASP A 326 -2.49 23.63 6.49
CA ASP A 326 -1.38 24.45 7.01
C ASP A 326 -1.73 25.10 8.35
N SER A 327 -2.99 25.45 8.59
CA SER A 327 -3.42 25.96 9.90
C SER A 327 -3.12 24.99 11.04
N ASN A 328 -2.87 23.72 10.74
CA ASN A 328 -2.66 22.65 11.70
C ASN A 328 -1.20 22.23 11.86
N TYR A 329 -0.34 22.35 10.82
CA TYR A 329 1.01 21.76 10.84
C TYR A 329 2.11 22.80 10.66
N ASN A 330 2.79 23.16 11.75
CA ASN A 330 3.93 24.07 11.74
C ASN A 330 5.27 23.33 11.58
N HIS A 331 5.31 22.03 11.90
CA HIS A 331 6.52 21.24 11.92
C HIS A 331 6.29 19.94 11.16
N ILE A 332 7.15 19.64 10.20
CA ILE A 332 7.10 18.40 9.41
C ILE A 332 8.36 17.60 9.68
N LEU A 333 8.17 16.36 10.13
CA LEU A 333 9.23 15.39 10.37
C LEU A 333 8.95 14.14 9.54
N ILE A 334 9.92 13.67 8.74
CA ILE A 334 9.74 12.47 7.92
C ILE A 334 10.85 11.47 8.22
N ASP A 335 10.46 10.26 8.63
CA ASP A 335 11.37 9.12 8.81
C ASP A 335 11.43 8.25 7.56
N GLU A 336 12.54 7.53 7.36
CA GLU A 336 12.78 6.62 6.25
C GLU A 336 12.47 7.27 4.87
N PHE A 337 12.91 8.53 4.69
CA PHE A 337 12.57 9.35 3.52
C PHE A 337 12.93 8.69 2.18
N GLN A 338 13.96 7.82 2.14
CA GLN A 338 14.38 7.10 0.95
C GLN A 338 13.34 6.10 0.40
N ASP A 339 12.30 5.78 1.15
CA ASP A 339 11.22 4.90 0.72
C ASP A 339 10.01 5.67 0.16
N THR A 340 10.03 6.99 0.24
CA THR A 340 8.96 7.86 -0.29
C THR A 340 8.88 7.74 -1.81
N SER A 341 7.67 7.61 -2.35
CA SER A 341 7.44 7.60 -3.79
C SER A 341 7.37 9.02 -4.37
N ILE A 342 7.56 9.14 -5.69
CA ILE A 342 7.42 10.42 -6.39
C ILE A 342 6.03 11.02 -6.15
N LEU A 343 4.98 10.20 -6.22
CA LEU A 343 3.59 10.64 -6.02
C LEU A 343 3.37 11.14 -4.59
N GLN A 344 3.83 10.39 -3.59
CA GLN A 344 3.74 10.81 -2.19
C GLN A 344 4.50 12.12 -1.95
N TYR A 345 5.69 12.28 -2.55
CA TYR A 345 6.43 13.54 -2.47
C TYR A 345 5.68 14.69 -3.14
N LYS A 346 5.11 14.49 -4.35
CA LYS A 346 4.30 15.50 -5.04
C LYS A 346 3.08 15.94 -4.22
N ILE A 347 2.48 15.04 -3.43
CA ILE A 347 1.39 15.35 -2.49
C ILE A 347 1.89 16.17 -1.30
N LEU A 348 3.05 15.82 -0.74
CA LEU A 348 3.63 16.50 0.43
C LEU A 348 4.34 17.81 0.09
N LYS A 349 4.84 17.95 -1.13
CA LYS A 349 5.68 19.08 -1.57
C LYS A 349 5.07 20.44 -1.27
N PRO A 350 3.80 20.72 -1.55
CA PRO A 350 3.24 22.02 -1.24
C PRO A 350 3.22 22.36 0.26
N LEU A 351 3.01 21.36 1.15
CA LEU A 351 3.13 21.57 2.60
C LEU A 351 4.57 21.83 3.03
N ILE A 352 5.51 21.13 2.40
CA ILE A 352 6.95 21.31 2.64
C ILE A 352 7.38 22.71 2.17
N ASP A 353 6.97 23.09 0.98
CA ASP A 353 7.32 24.40 0.37
C ASP A 353 6.76 25.55 1.24
N GLU A 354 5.53 25.44 1.75
CA GLU A 354 4.93 26.42 2.65
C GLU A 354 5.70 26.53 3.98
N VAL A 355 6.14 25.39 4.54
CA VAL A 355 6.96 25.38 5.76
C VAL A 355 8.33 26.03 5.53
N ILE A 356 8.91 25.86 4.33
CA ILE A 356 10.25 26.40 3.98
C ILE A 356 10.18 27.87 3.56
N ALA A 357 9.18 28.25 2.77
CA ALA A 357 9.05 29.60 2.19
C ALA A 357 8.28 30.59 3.11
N GLY A 358 7.56 30.07 4.10
CA GLY A 358 6.64 30.89 4.91
C GLY A 358 7.35 31.96 5.75
N ASP A 359 7.17 33.20 5.40
CA ASP A 359 7.51 34.42 6.19
C ASP A 359 6.52 34.64 7.36
N SER A 360 6.11 33.56 8.03
CA SER A 360 5.17 33.65 9.14
C SER A 360 5.91 34.03 10.44
N GLU A 361 5.23 34.79 11.32
CA GLU A 361 5.69 35.04 12.70
C GLU A 361 5.89 33.77 13.52
N LYS A 362 5.34 32.63 13.03
CA LYS A 362 5.45 31.33 13.68
C LYS A 362 6.74 30.62 13.30
N PHE A 363 7.35 29.96 14.27
CA PHE A 363 8.52 29.12 14.08
C PHE A 363 8.13 27.82 13.38
N LYS A 364 8.39 27.71 12.06
CA LYS A 364 8.15 26.52 11.24
C LYS A 364 9.44 25.72 11.03
N THR A 365 9.36 24.38 10.94
CA THR A 365 10.54 23.52 10.73
C THR A 365 10.23 22.36 9.80
N PHE A 366 11.22 22.01 8.98
CA PHE A 366 11.21 20.81 8.15
C PHE A 366 12.43 19.94 8.49
N PHE A 367 12.17 18.67 8.73
CA PHE A 367 13.19 17.68 9.07
C PHE A 367 12.89 16.35 8.38
N TYR A 368 13.87 15.81 7.72
CA TYR A 368 13.77 14.45 7.22
C TYR A 368 15.05 13.67 7.46
N VAL A 369 14.87 12.37 7.69
CA VAL A 369 15.96 11.45 7.95
C VAL A 369 15.80 10.20 7.09
N GLY A 370 16.90 9.69 6.58
CA GLY A 370 16.91 8.49 5.75
C GLY A 370 18.30 7.91 5.53
N ASP A 371 18.30 6.69 5.01
CA ASP A 371 19.50 5.99 4.56
C ASP A 371 19.27 5.49 3.13
N PRO A 372 19.79 6.16 2.10
CA PRO A 372 19.63 5.73 0.71
C PRO A 372 20.07 4.29 0.45
N LYS A 373 21.01 3.76 1.25
CA LYS A 373 21.46 2.36 1.19
C LYS A 373 20.44 1.36 1.76
N GLN A 374 19.45 1.81 2.51
CA GLN A 374 18.34 0.99 3.00
C GLN A 374 17.07 1.12 2.14
N SER A 375 17.15 1.78 0.98
CA SER A 375 16.05 1.81 0.01
C SER A 375 15.93 0.44 -0.67
N ILE A 376 14.95 -0.34 -0.25
CA ILE A 376 14.67 -1.67 -0.78
C ILE A 376 13.23 -1.81 -1.29
N TYR A 377 12.48 -0.71 -1.37
CA TYR A 377 11.08 -0.70 -1.79
C TYR A 377 10.86 0.01 -3.13
N ARG A 378 11.87 0.03 -4.03
CA ARG A 378 11.73 0.58 -5.38
C ARG A 378 10.60 -0.08 -6.17
N PHE A 379 10.39 -1.38 -5.97
CA PHE A 379 9.27 -2.13 -6.56
C PHE A 379 7.88 -1.66 -6.06
N ARG A 380 7.81 -0.90 -4.96
CA ARG A 380 6.61 -0.22 -4.44
C ARG A 380 6.60 1.29 -4.75
N GLY A 381 7.45 1.73 -5.69
CA GLY A 381 7.55 3.13 -6.08
C GLY A 381 8.48 3.99 -5.22
N GLY A 382 9.12 3.44 -4.20
CA GLY A 382 10.13 4.17 -3.42
C GLY A 382 11.26 4.69 -4.30
N LYS A 383 11.70 5.93 -4.07
CA LYS A 383 12.68 6.63 -4.91
C LYS A 383 13.79 7.22 -4.05
N ARG A 384 14.94 6.52 -3.96
CA ARG A 384 16.07 6.96 -3.13
C ARG A 384 16.65 8.33 -3.54
N GLU A 385 16.60 8.63 -4.85
CA GLU A 385 17.10 9.87 -5.42
C GLU A 385 16.34 11.10 -4.91
N LEU A 386 15.13 10.94 -4.38
CA LEU A 386 14.37 12.02 -3.75
C LEU A 386 15.10 12.65 -2.58
N PHE A 387 15.92 11.86 -1.85
CA PHE A 387 16.68 12.39 -0.70
C PHE A 387 17.61 13.53 -1.11
N ASP A 388 18.40 13.31 -2.16
CA ASP A 388 19.35 14.29 -2.66
C ASP A 388 18.67 15.35 -3.55
N PHE A 389 17.57 14.99 -4.23
CA PHE A 389 16.77 15.92 -5.03
C PHE A 389 16.17 17.05 -4.18
N VAL A 390 15.57 16.73 -3.01
CA VAL A 390 15.01 17.74 -2.10
C VAL A 390 16.07 18.71 -1.58
N LEU A 391 17.29 18.22 -1.34
CA LEU A 391 18.44 19.05 -0.98
C LEU A 391 18.83 20.00 -2.11
N SER A 392 18.81 19.52 -3.36
CA SER A 392 19.18 20.34 -4.52
C SER A 392 18.17 21.44 -4.84
N GLU A 393 16.87 21.17 -4.60
CA GLU A 393 15.82 22.18 -4.77
C GLU A 393 15.83 23.26 -3.68
N ASN A 394 16.32 22.95 -2.48
CA ASN A 394 16.20 23.83 -1.31
C ASN A 394 17.55 24.06 -0.64
N SER A 395 18.27 25.07 -1.09
CA SER A 395 19.61 25.43 -0.54
C SER A 395 19.60 25.79 0.95
N ASN A 396 18.44 26.07 1.53
CA ASN A 396 18.28 26.40 2.96
C ASN A 396 18.32 25.17 3.86
N ILE A 397 18.25 23.95 3.29
CA ILE A 397 18.26 22.71 4.06
C ILE A 397 19.72 22.32 4.35
N LYS A 398 20.07 22.26 5.63
CA LYS A 398 21.39 21.79 6.05
C LYS A 398 21.44 20.27 6.01
N LEU A 399 22.51 19.72 5.42
CA LEU A 399 22.80 18.27 5.44
C LEU A 399 23.75 17.93 6.57
N GLU A 400 23.40 16.92 7.37
CA GLU A 400 24.30 16.31 8.36
C GLU A 400 24.34 14.79 8.19
N ASN A 401 25.51 14.18 8.46
CA ASN A 401 25.74 12.75 8.33
C ASN A 401 25.83 12.09 9.71
N LEU A 402 25.13 10.96 9.90
CA LEU A 402 25.20 10.12 11.08
C LEU A 402 26.02 8.87 10.80
N ASN A 403 27.30 8.86 11.22
CA ASN A 403 28.26 7.80 10.90
C ASN A 403 28.58 6.88 12.09
N THR A 404 28.09 7.19 13.30
CA THR A 404 28.32 6.37 14.48
C THR A 404 27.25 5.28 14.57
N ASN A 405 27.67 4.02 14.64
CA ASN A 405 26.75 2.87 14.80
C ASN A 405 26.68 2.47 16.27
N TYR A 406 25.46 2.50 16.81
CA TYR A 406 25.12 2.14 18.20
C TYR A 406 24.58 0.72 18.33
N ARG A 407 24.25 0.08 17.20
CA ARG A 407 23.59 -1.24 17.13
C ARG A 407 24.58 -2.39 17.18
N SER A 408 25.50 -2.42 16.24
CA SER A 408 26.31 -3.60 15.92
C SER A 408 27.69 -3.56 16.54
N SER A 409 28.21 -4.73 16.91
CA SER A 409 29.57 -4.92 17.40
C SER A 409 30.61 -4.52 16.36
N LYS A 410 31.81 -4.19 16.82
CA LYS A 410 32.90 -3.67 15.99
C LYS A 410 33.25 -4.58 14.82
N ASN A 411 33.40 -5.88 15.06
CA ASN A 411 33.79 -6.84 14.01
C ASN A 411 32.74 -6.91 12.87
N ILE A 412 31.43 -6.76 13.19
CA ILE A 412 30.37 -6.72 12.19
C ILE A 412 30.49 -5.42 11.38
N ILE A 413 30.71 -4.27 12.03
CA ILE A 413 30.85 -3.00 11.34
C ILE A 413 32.10 -2.97 10.48
N ASP A 414 33.23 -3.48 10.96
CA ASP A 414 34.47 -3.59 10.18
C ASP A 414 34.25 -4.49 8.94
N PHE A 415 33.54 -5.60 9.09
CA PHE A 415 33.17 -6.46 7.97
C PHE A 415 32.29 -5.71 6.93
N VAL A 416 31.25 -5.02 7.41
CA VAL A 416 30.36 -4.24 6.53
C VAL A 416 31.13 -3.11 5.84
N ASN A 417 31.97 -2.37 6.58
CA ASN A 417 32.80 -1.33 6.02
C ASN A 417 33.73 -1.88 4.92
N ASN A 418 34.47 -2.96 5.21
CA ASN A 418 35.39 -3.57 4.25
C ASN A 418 34.67 -4.08 2.99
N THR A 419 33.43 -4.56 3.16
CA THR A 419 32.63 -5.07 2.04
C THR A 419 32.15 -3.94 1.14
N PHE A 420 31.59 -2.86 1.70
CA PHE A 420 30.92 -1.82 0.91
C PHE A 420 31.83 -0.67 0.47
N LEU A 421 32.94 -0.36 1.19
CA LEU A 421 33.91 0.67 0.77
C LEU A 421 34.63 0.32 -0.54
N ASN A 422 34.80 -0.98 -0.80
CA ASN A 422 35.52 -1.46 -1.99
C ASN A 422 34.65 -1.59 -3.23
N LEU A 423 33.35 -1.26 -3.14
CA LEU A 423 32.43 -1.34 -4.28
C LEU A 423 32.52 -0.08 -5.14
N SER A 424 32.81 -0.25 -6.42
CA SER A 424 32.77 0.85 -7.39
C SER A 424 31.33 1.35 -7.56
N ASN A 425 31.15 2.66 -7.65
CA ASN A 425 29.86 3.33 -7.90
C ASN A 425 28.78 3.04 -6.82
N TYR A 426 29.19 2.88 -5.56
CA TYR A 426 28.27 2.76 -4.43
C TYR A 426 28.60 3.80 -3.35
N ASP A 427 27.67 4.72 -3.10
CA ASP A 427 27.85 5.81 -2.11
C ASP A 427 27.78 5.24 -0.69
N TYR A 428 28.93 4.92 -0.13
CA TYR A 428 29.06 4.36 1.21
C TYR A 428 30.03 5.16 2.06
N LEU A 429 29.57 5.57 3.25
CA LEU A 429 30.39 6.23 4.25
C LEU A 429 30.71 5.22 5.37
N ALA A 430 31.99 5.09 5.71
CA ALA A 430 32.45 4.21 6.77
C ALA A 430 31.79 4.57 8.11
N GLN A 431 31.33 3.54 8.81
CA GLN A 431 30.70 3.67 10.12
C GLN A 431 31.73 3.42 11.24
N LYS A 432 31.52 4.08 12.37
CA LYS A 432 32.29 3.86 13.60
C LYS A 432 31.43 3.12 14.62
N SER A 433 31.86 1.96 15.11
CA SER A 433 31.17 1.27 16.20
C SER A 433 31.63 1.79 17.55
N ILE A 434 30.68 1.94 18.48
CA ILE A 434 31.00 2.19 19.90
C ILE A 434 31.12 0.88 20.70
N ARG A 435 30.59 -0.21 20.16
CA ARG A 435 30.67 -1.53 20.76
C ARG A 435 32.00 -2.22 20.42
N LYS A 436 32.42 -3.12 21.26
CA LYS A 436 33.65 -3.95 21.06
C LYS A 436 33.25 -5.32 20.55
N ASP A 437 34.23 -6.10 20.13
CA ASP A 437 34.13 -7.52 19.79
C ASP A 437 33.13 -7.79 18.63
N GLY A 438 32.47 -8.95 18.70
CA GLY A 438 31.51 -9.45 17.73
C GLY A 438 32.01 -10.67 16.97
N PHE A 439 31.08 -11.40 16.35
CA PHE A 439 31.38 -12.61 15.60
C PHE A 439 30.83 -12.50 14.19
N VAL A 440 31.66 -12.84 13.21
CA VAL A 440 31.26 -12.93 11.79
C VAL A 440 31.77 -14.22 11.21
N GLU A 441 30.88 -14.99 10.59
CA GLU A 441 31.26 -16.23 9.91
C GLU A 441 30.51 -16.30 8.55
N VAL A 442 31.26 -16.54 7.49
CA VAL A 442 30.73 -16.80 6.14
C VAL A 442 31.06 -18.24 5.78
N ILE A 443 30.03 -19.03 5.56
CA ILE A 443 30.09 -20.45 5.27
C ILE A 443 29.71 -20.66 3.81
N GLU A 444 30.60 -21.25 3.02
CA GLU A 444 30.25 -21.73 1.68
C GLU A 444 29.62 -23.11 1.79
N ASP A 445 28.36 -23.23 1.36
CA ASP A 445 27.60 -24.46 1.39
C ASP A 445 27.26 -24.91 -0.03
N PRO A 446 27.86 -26.01 -0.53
CA PRO A 446 27.58 -26.54 -1.85
C PRO A 446 26.16 -27.12 -1.97
N ASN A 447 25.52 -27.46 -0.86
CA ASN A 447 24.23 -28.15 -0.84
C ASN A 447 23.04 -27.20 -0.82
N LEU A 448 23.22 -25.87 -0.73
CA LEU A 448 22.11 -24.88 -0.65
C LEU A 448 21.11 -24.94 -1.80
N GLN A 449 21.42 -25.63 -2.89
CA GLN A 449 20.54 -25.84 -4.04
C GLN A 449 20.06 -27.29 -4.20
N SER A 450 20.44 -28.18 -3.27
CA SER A 450 20.04 -29.59 -3.27
C SER A 450 18.86 -29.85 -2.33
N ASP A 451 18.40 -31.08 -2.27
CA ASP A 451 17.41 -31.54 -1.28
C ASP A 451 17.93 -31.45 0.17
N GLU A 452 19.26 -31.41 0.36
CA GLU A 452 19.93 -31.29 1.64
C GLU A 452 20.21 -29.85 2.09
N LYS A 453 19.64 -28.84 1.41
CA LYS A 453 19.92 -27.40 1.53
C LYS A 453 19.84 -26.85 2.97
N PHE A 454 19.16 -27.50 3.89
CA PHE A 454 18.96 -27.00 5.26
C PHE A 454 19.80 -27.75 6.30
N ILE A 455 20.55 -28.78 5.95
CA ILE A 455 21.34 -29.57 6.91
C ILE A 455 22.43 -28.72 7.58
N ALA A 456 23.19 -27.96 6.81
CA ALA A 456 24.24 -27.11 7.34
C ALA A 456 23.67 -26.01 8.27
N ILE A 457 22.52 -25.44 7.91
CA ILE A 457 21.79 -24.43 8.70
C ILE A 457 21.31 -25.05 10.02
N PHE A 458 20.70 -26.23 9.96
CA PHE A 458 20.25 -26.97 11.15
C PHE A 458 21.41 -27.27 12.10
N ASN A 459 22.55 -27.78 11.59
CA ASN A 459 23.71 -28.04 12.38
C ASN A 459 24.25 -26.77 13.07
N LYS A 460 24.26 -25.65 12.35
CA LYS A 460 24.69 -24.37 12.90
C LYS A 460 23.75 -23.84 13.97
N ILE A 461 22.45 -24.00 13.82
CA ILE A 461 21.46 -23.65 14.85
C ILE A 461 21.73 -24.47 16.13
N ASN A 462 21.95 -25.76 16.00
CA ASN A 462 22.28 -26.62 17.16
C ASN A 462 23.60 -26.21 17.84
N GLU A 463 24.64 -25.90 17.06
CA GLU A 463 25.89 -25.35 17.56
C GLU A 463 25.68 -24.10 18.41
N LEU A 464 24.88 -23.14 17.88
CA LEU A 464 24.58 -21.88 18.58
C LEU A 464 23.79 -22.10 19.86
N LEU A 465 22.75 -22.95 19.83
CA LEU A 465 21.96 -23.30 21.02
C LEU A 465 22.79 -23.98 22.07
N ASN A 466 23.64 -24.95 21.69
CA ASN A 466 24.56 -25.66 22.60
C ASN A 466 25.65 -24.76 23.16
N SER A 467 26.02 -23.70 22.45
CA SER A 467 26.98 -22.69 22.91
C SER A 467 26.39 -21.70 23.92
N GLY A 468 25.08 -21.73 24.19
CA GLY A 468 24.41 -20.85 25.15
C GLY A 468 23.74 -19.62 24.56
N ILE A 469 23.47 -19.62 23.24
CA ILE A 469 22.64 -18.59 22.62
C ILE A 469 21.18 -19.01 22.71
N ASN A 470 20.33 -18.15 23.26
CA ASN A 470 18.90 -18.42 23.39
C ASN A 470 18.18 -18.41 22.02
N ALA A 471 17.21 -19.30 21.83
CA ALA A 471 16.43 -19.35 20.60
C ALA A 471 15.76 -18.02 20.28
N ASN A 472 15.32 -17.26 21.28
CA ASN A 472 14.70 -15.94 21.13
C ASN A 472 15.65 -14.89 20.50
N ASP A 473 16.94 -15.11 20.62
CA ASP A 473 18.00 -14.22 20.17
C ASP A 473 18.48 -14.55 18.76
N ILE A 474 17.95 -15.60 18.13
CA ILE A 474 18.34 -16.04 16.79
C ILE A 474 17.25 -15.65 15.79
N ALA A 475 17.66 -14.93 14.74
CA ALA A 475 16.84 -14.65 13.58
C ALA A 475 17.49 -15.20 12.32
N ILE A 476 16.68 -15.85 11.48
CA ILE A 476 17.09 -16.37 10.18
C ILE A 476 16.43 -15.53 9.10
N LEU A 477 17.23 -14.99 8.19
CA LEU A 477 16.79 -14.13 7.10
C LEU A 477 16.85 -14.88 5.76
N CYS A 478 15.71 -14.97 5.09
CA CYS A 478 15.53 -15.60 3.79
C CYS A 478 15.14 -14.56 2.72
N TYR A 479 15.29 -14.90 1.44
CA TYR A 479 14.92 -14.02 0.34
C TYR A 479 13.42 -14.03 0.04
N THR A 480 12.77 -15.19 0.09
CA THR A 480 11.38 -15.36 -0.30
C THR A 480 10.53 -15.95 0.82
N ASN A 481 9.23 -15.71 0.76
CA ASN A 481 8.26 -16.33 1.68
C ASN A 481 8.25 -17.87 1.53
N SER A 482 8.48 -18.39 0.33
CA SER A 482 8.60 -19.84 0.08
C SER A 482 9.79 -20.42 0.86
N ASP A 483 10.95 -19.74 0.84
CA ASP A 483 12.13 -20.21 1.59
C ASP A 483 11.89 -20.21 3.09
N VAL A 484 11.16 -19.19 3.60
CA VAL A 484 10.75 -19.10 5.00
C VAL A 484 9.89 -20.30 5.41
N LEU A 485 8.88 -20.65 4.58
CA LEU A 485 7.98 -21.77 4.87
C LEU A 485 8.68 -23.10 4.79
N GLU A 486 9.48 -23.34 3.75
CA GLU A 486 10.23 -24.60 3.58
C GLU A 486 11.17 -24.84 4.75
N LEU A 487 11.91 -23.80 5.17
CA LEU A 487 12.79 -23.87 6.32
C LEU A 487 12.02 -24.08 7.64
N PHE A 488 10.90 -23.39 7.81
CA PHE A 488 10.05 -23.53 8.99
C PHE A 488 9.58 -24.97 9.17
N TYR A 489 9.03 -25.59 8.12
CA TYR A 489 8.57 -26.98 8.19
C TYR A 489 9.71 -27.95 8.44
N TYR A 490 10.85 -27.76 7.77
CA TYR A 490 12.03 -28.57 8.00
C TYR A 490 12.54 -28.52 9.45
N LEU A 491 12.68 -27.32 10.01
CA LEU A 491 13.13 -27.14 11.39
C LEU A 491 12.09 -27.62 12.40
N LYS A 492 10.81 -27.47 12.15
CA LYS A 492 9.74 -27.98 13.02
C LYS A 492 9.74 -29.50 13.09
N GLU A 493 10.03 -30.19 11.99
CA GLU A 493 10.20 -31.65 11.96
C GLU A 493 11.44 -32.11 12.75
N LYS A 494 12.59 -31.44 12.53
CA LYS A 494 13.86 -31.85 13.15
C LYS A 494 14.00 -31.40 14.62
N LEU A 495 13.33 -30.31 15.02
CA LEU A 495 13.40 -29.71 16.36
C LEU A 495 11.98 -29.50 16.92
N PRO A 496 11.19 -30.55 17.19
CA PRO A 496 9.78 -30.41 17.56
C PRO A 496 9.58 -29.63 18.88
N ASN A 497 10.58 -29.63 19.77
CA ASN A 497 10.53 -28.91 21.05
C ASN A 497 10.98 -27.44 20.96
N LEU A 498 11.54 -27.02 19.81
CA LEU A 498 11.97 -25.66 19.61
C LEU A 498 10.80 -24.80 19.16
N LYS A 499 10.53 -23.72 19.91
CA LYS A 499 9.56 -22.73 19.46
C LYS A 499 10.14 -21.94 18.27
N ILE A 500 9.45 -21.98 17.16
CA ILE A 500 9.82 -21.27 15.92
C ILE A 500 8.66 -20.38 15.52
N ARG A 501 8.94 -19.13 15.23
CA ARG A 501 7.96 -18.15 14.78
C ARG A 501 8.28 -17.62 13.39
N THR A 502 7.23 -17.43 12.60
CA THR A 502 7.29 -16.76 11.31
C THR A 502 6.13 -15.80 11.21
N ASP A 503 6.25 -14.72 10.45
CA ASP A 503 5.12 -13.80 10.24
C ASP A 503 3.95 -14.46 9.49
N MET A 504 4.19 -15.56 8.80
CA MET A 504 3.14 -16.29 8.07
C MET A 504 2.33 -17.20 8.99
N SER A 505 2.93 -17.69 10.07
CA SER A 505 2.21 -18.46 11.09
C SER A 505 1.37 -17.58 12.02
N SER A 506 1.61 -16.28 12.00
CA SER A 506 0.89 -15.32 12.85
C SER A 506 -0.44 -14.82 12.29
N LYS A 507 -0.80 -15.17 11.07
CA LYS A 507 -2.11 -14.79 10.52
C LYS A 507 -3.22 -15.64 11.14
N LEU A 508 -4.32 -14.99 11.52
CA LEU A 508 -5.48 -15.62 12.13
C LEU A 508 -6.01 -16.77 11.26
N ILE A 509 -6.18 -16.51 9.97
CA ILE A 509 -6.69 -17.51 9.00
C ILE A 509 -5.77 -18.73 8.82
N ASN A 510 -4.50 -18.64 9.24
CA ASN A 510 -3.55 -19.74 9.13
C ASN A 510 -3.51 -20.67 10.35
N GLN A 511 -4.25 -20.33 11.41
CA GLN A 511 -4.32 -21.15 12.60
C GLN A 511 -5.12 -22.44 12.35
N GLN A 512 -4.69 -23.54 12.93
CA GLN A 512 -5.23 -24.88 12.65
C GLN A 512 -6.75 -24.94 12.89
N ASN A 513 -7.22 -24.49 14.07
CA ASN A 513 -8.64 -24.51 14.41
C ASN A 513 -9.46 -23.55 13.56
N VAL A 514 -8.91 -22.38 13.21
CA VAL A 514 -9.56 -21.42 12.31
C VAL A 514 -9.69 -21.98 10.90
N LYS A 515 -8.62 -22.60 10.36
CA LYS A 515 -8.70 -23.32 9.06
C LYS A 515 -9.69 -24.45 9.07
N ALA A 516 -9.72 -25.24 10.14
CA ALA A 516 -10.69 -26.30 10.30
C ALA A 516 -12.10 -25.73 10.25
N LEU A 517 -12.39 -24.71 11.04
CA LEU A 517 -13.69 -24.06 11.08
C LEU A 517 -14.12 -23.53 9.70
N ILE A 518 -13.22 -22.79 8.99
CA ILE A 518 -13.51 -22.27 7.66
C ILE A 518 -13.84 -23.40 6.67
N ASN A 519 -13.09 -24.51 6.72
CA ASN A 519 -13.38 -25.66 5.87
C ASN A 519 -14.72 -26.33 6.24
N ALA A 520 -15.08 -26.40 7.54
CA ALA A 520 -16.39 -26.89 7.95
C ALA A 520 -17.53 -26.00 7.39
N ILE A 521 -17.41 -24.69 7.50
CA ILE A 521 -18.40 -23.73 6.94
C ILE A 521 -18.50 -23.89 5.42
N LYS A 522 -17.34 -23.91 4.72
CA LYS A 522 -17.30 -24.12 3.26
C LYS A 522 -17.93 -25.45 2.84
N TYR A 523 -17.73 -26.53 3.62
CA TYR A 523 -18.38 -27.81 3.36
C TYR A 523 -19.91 -27.74 3.55
N ILE A 524 -20.37 -27.11 4.62
CA ILE A 524 -21.81 -26.96 4.86
C ILE A 524 -22.48 -26.17 3.73
N TYR A 525 -21.79 -25.15 3.19
CA TYR A 525 -22.29 -24.28 2.12
C TYR A 525 -22.21 -24.93 0.74
N PHE A 526 -20.99 -25.36 0.32
CA PHE A 526 -20.75 -25.86 -1.04
C PHE A 526 -21.08 -27.35 -1.21
N LYS A 527 -21.12 -28.13 -0.13
CA LYS A 527 -21.28 -29.60 -0.13
C LYS A 527 -20.19 -30.35 -0.90
N GLU A 528 -19.00 -29.75 -1.06
CA GLU A 528 -17.87 -30.37 -1.75
C GLU A 528 -16.98 -31.16 -0.77
N ASN A 529 -16.66 -32.42 -1.11
CA ASN A 529 -15.93 -33.33 -0.23
C ASN A 529 -14.54 -32.84 0.16
N ILE A 530 -13.88 -32.05 -0.70
CA ILE A 530 -12.53 -31.52 -0.42
C ILE A 530 -12.50 -30.70 0.90
N TYR A 531 -13.53 -29.94 1.18
CA TYR A 531 -13.59 -29.14 2.40
C TYR A 531 -13.82 -30.02 3.64
N ARG A 532 -14.61 -31.10 3.54
CA ARG A 532 -14.80 -32.08 4.59
C ARG A 532 -13.50 -32.81 4.91
N GLU A 533 -12.79 -33.26 3.88
CA GLU A 533 -11.51 -33.97 4.00
C GLU A 533 -10.45 -33.07 4.65
N ASN A 534 -10.36 -31.81 4.24
CA ASN A 534 -9.49 -30.81 4.84
C ASN A 534 -9.84 -30.57 6.31
N PHE A 535 -11.12 -30.45 6.64
CA PHE A 535 -11.57 -30.30 8.02
C PHE A 535 -11.14 -31.51 8.86
N ASN A 536 -11.45 -32.74 8.41
CA ASN A 536 -11.13 -33.97 9.12
C ASN A 536 -9.62 -34.11 9.36
N ALA A 537 -8.80 -33.83 8.34
CA ALA A 537 -7.34 -33.85 8.46
C ALA A 537 -6.84 -32.84 9.50
N LEU A 538 -7.41 -31.62 9.55
CA LEU A 538 -7.00 -30.57 10.48
C LEU A 538 -7.38 -30.87 11.95
N VAL A 539 -8.51 -31.57 12.17
CA VAL A 539 -8.95 -31.95 13.53
C VAL A 539 -8.48 -33.37 13.93
N GLY A 540 -7.68 -34.04 13.09
CA GLY A 540 -7.13 -35.36 13.38
C GLY A 540 -8.14 -36.51 13.32
N LYS A 541 -9.23 -36.37 12.56
CA LYS A 541 -10.21 -37.41 12.29
C LYS A 541 -9.85 -38.19 11.02
N ASP A 542 -10.46 -39.36 10.85
CA ASP A 542 -10.36 -40.07 9.56
C ASP A 542 -10.88 -39.20 8.44
N ILE A 543 -10.12 -39.06 7.35
CA ILE A 543 -10.41 -38.19 6.21
C ILE A 543 -11.79 -38.48 5.62
N ASN A 544 -12.21 -39.74 5.61
CA ASN A 544 -13.48 -40.20 5.06
C ASN A 544 -14.67 -40.02 6.05
N SER A 545 -14.43 -39.58 7.28
CA SER A 545 -15.52 -39.39 8.26
C SER A 545 -16.55 -38.42 7.73
N GLU A 546 -17.83 -38.83 7.78
CA GLU A 546 -18.93 -37.97 7.41
C GLU A 546 -19.45 -37.23 8.65
N PHE A 547 -19.81 -35.97 8.45
CA PHE A 547 -20.60 -35.22 9.41
C PHE A 547 -21.72 -34.49 8.70
N LEU A 548 -22.89 -34.56 9.27
CA LEU A 548 -24.07 -33.82 8.83
C LEU A 548 -24.41 -32.83 9.92
N LEU A 549 -24.33 -31.57 9.58
CA LEU A 549 -24.78 -30.47 10.41
C LEU A 549 -25.93 -29.78 9.69
N ASP A 550 -27.12 -29.90 10.27
CA ASP A 550 -28.32 -29.26 9.73
C ASP A 550 -28.43 -27.86 10.33
N ILE A 551 -27.81 -26.90 9.67
CA ILE A 551 -27.85 -25.48 10.05
C ILE A 551 -28.28 -24.71 8.83
N ASP A 552 -29.29 -23.88 8.96
CA ASP A 552 -29.55 -22.85 7.98
C ASP A 552 -28.57 -21.68 8.19
N LEU A 553 -27.58 -21.61 7.29
CA LEU A 553 -26.56 -20.59 7.33
C LEU A 553 -27.09 -19.18 7.06
N ASN A 554 -28.29 -19.04 6.50
CA ASN A 554 -28.89 -17.76 6.16
C ASN A 554 -29.74 -17.18 7.31
N GLU A 555 -30.17 -18.00 8.24
CA GLU A 555 -30.99 -17.56 9.39
C GLU A 555 -30.15 -17.03 10.56
N LEU A 556 -28.87 -17.35 10.59
CA LEU A 556 -27.97 -16.97 11.68
C LEU A 556 -26.96 -15.91 11.21
N SER A 557 -26.64 -14.98 12.11
CA SER A 557 -25.52 -14.08 11.88
C SER A 557 -24.19 -14.85 11.86
N VAL A 558 -23.19 -14.30 11.16
CA VAL A 558 -21.91 -14.99 10.92
C VAL A 558 -21.22 -15.41 12.22
N GLU A 559 -21.22 -14.56 13.23
CA GLU A 559 -20.63 -14.85 14.53
C GLU A 559 -21.35 -16.01 15.24
N LYS A 560 -22.67 -16.15 15.08
CA LYS A 560 -23.44 -17.27 15.67
C LYS A 560 -23.15 -18.57 14.95
N VAL A 561 -23.00 -18.55 13.62
CA VAL A 561 -22.62 -19.72 12.82
C VAL A 561 -21.23 -20.22 13.26
N ILE A 562 -20.26 -19.32 13.36
CA ILE A 562 -18.90 -19.63 13.80
C ILE A 562 -18.90 -20.21 15.22
N TYR A 563 -19.61 -19.56 16.16
CA TYR A 563 -19.72 -20.01 17.53
C TYR A 563 -20.35 -21.40 17.64
N PHE A 564 -21.45 -21.63 16.93
CA PHE A 564 -22.14 -22.90 16.94
C PHE A 564 -21.28 -24.04 16.40
N ILE A 565 -20.66 -23.85 15.24
CA ILE A 565 -19.79 -24.86 14.61
C ILE A 565 -18.56 -25.15 15.47
N ALA A 566 -17.94 -24.11 16.01
CA ALA A 566 -16.77 -24.27 16.88
C ALA A 566 -17.08 -25.01 18.16
N THR A 567 -18.26 -24.76 18.75
CA THR A 567 -18.73 -25.45 19.95
C THR A 567 -19.13 -26.90 19.63
N TYR A 568 -19.81 -27.15 18.52
CA TYR A 568 -20.23 -28.49 18.11
C TYR A 568 -19.03 -29.43 17.89
N PHE A 569 -17.97 -28.95 17.32
CA PHE A 569 -16.75 -29.74 17.06
C PHE A 569 -15.71 -29.69 18.18
N ASP A 570 -15.97 -28.97 19.26
CA ASP A 570 -15.06 -28.76 20.39
C ASP A 570 -13.66 -28.21 19.97
N ILE A 571 -13.68 -27.24 19.05
CA ILE A 571 -12.46 -26.61 18.53
C ILE A 571 -12.29 -25.14 18.98
N MET A 572 -13.09 -24.73 19.99
CA MET A 572 -13.06 -23.36 20.49
C MET A 572 -11.71 -23.04 21.14
N ASP A 573 -11.07 -21.95 20.67
CA ASP A 573 -9.84 -21.41 21.24
C ASP A 573 -9.80 -19.87 21.15
N GLU A 574 -8.75 -19.26 21.66
CA GLU A 574 -8.57 -17.80 21.60
C GLU A 574 -8.58 -17.24 20.16
N ASN A 575 -8.11 -18.02 19.19
CA ASN A 575 -8.09 -17.62 17.78
C ASN A 575 -9.49 -17.61 17.17
N ILE A 576 -10.30 -18.57 17.53
CA ILE A 576 -11.71 -18.62 17.11
C ILE A 576 -12.51 -17.50 17.76
N ILE A 577 -12.28 -17.18 19.03
CA ILE A 577 -12.90 -16.03 19.70
C ILE A 577 -12.55 -14.74 18.92
N LYS A 578 -11.30 -14.56 18.55
CA LYS A 578 -10.87 -13.41 17.74
C LYS A 578 -11.50 -13.41 16.35
N LEU A 579 -11.71 -14.58 15.74
CA LEU A 579 -12.44 -14.68 14.48
C LEU A 579 -13.91 -14.28 14.65
N ILE A 580 -14.55 -14.67 15.75
CA ILE A 580 -15.92 -14.26 16.08
C ILE A 580 -16.03 -12.74 16.19
N GLU A 581 -15.09 -12.09 16.89
CA GLU A 581 -15.05 -10.63 17.00
C GLU A 581 -14.94 -9.95 15.63
N GLN A 582 -14.11 -10.49 14.74
CA GLN A 582 -13.92 -9.96 13.39
C GLN A 582 -15.08 -10.27 12.45
N SER A 583 -15.78 -11.36 12.69
CA SER A 583 -16.89 -11.79 11.83
C SER A 583 -18.09 -10.84 11.85
N ASN A 584 -18.20 -9.98 12.84
CA ASN A 584 -19.21 -8.92 12.91
C ASN A 584 -19.11 -7.89 11.77
N THR A 585 -18.00 -7.87 11.03
CA THR A 585 -17.82 -6.99 9.87
C THR A 585 -18.47 -7.53 8.59
N TYR A 586 -18.80 -8.81 8.57
CA TYR A 586 -19.45 -9.46 7.42
C TYR A 586 -20.96 -9.44 7.57
N PHE A 587 -21.62 -9.05 6.48
CA PHE A 587 -23.06 -8.90 6.49
C PHE A 587 -23.80 -10.24 6.54
N ASN A 588 -23.27 -11.24 5.81
CA ASN A 588 -23.85 -12.58 5.73
C ASN A 588 -22.74 -13.64 5.58
N ILE A 589 -23.15 -14.90 5.63
CA ILE A 589 -22.21 -16.03 5.55
C ILE A 589 -21.56 -16.16 4.17
N VAL A 590 -22.23 -15.72 3.13
CA VAL A 590 -21.69 -15.76 1.76
C VAL A 590 -20.52 -14.80 1.63
N ASP A 591 -20.70 -13.55 2.06
CA ASP A 591 -19.63 -12.56 2.09
C ASP A 591 -18.45 -13.06 2.91
N PHE A 592 -18.72 -13.66 4.08
CA PHE A 592 -17.68 -14.27 4.90
C PHE A 592 -16.91 -15.36 4.15
N ILE A 593 -17.57 -16.30 3.51
CA ILE A 593 -16.93 -17.42 2.79
C ILE A 593 -16.00 -16.93 1.67
N TYR A 594 -16.42 -15.90 0.93
CA TYR A 594 -15.65 -15.37 -0.21
C TYR A 594 -14.57 -14.37 0.17
N GLU A 595 -14.72 -13.68 1.29
CA GLU A 595 -13.78 -12.63 1.71
C GLU A 595 -12.81 -13.07 2.81
N ILE A 596 -13.11 -14.16 3.53
CA ILE A 596 -12.29 -14.59 4.69
C ILE A 596 -10.84 -14.86 4.32
N ASP A 597 -10.57 -15.36 3.14
CA ASP A 597 -9.21 -15.64 2.67
C ASP A 597 -8.38 -14.36 2.47
N LYS A 598 -9.03 -13.18 2.38
CA LYS A 598 -8.43 -11.85 2.28
C LYS A 598 -8.12 -11.23 3.65
N LEU A 599 -8.61 -11.84 4.74
CA LEU A 599 -8.45 -11.32 6.10
C LEU A 599 -6.98 -11.32 6.52
N ASP A 600 -6.41 -10.14 6.66
CA ASP A 600 -5.00 -9.94 7.06
C ASP A 600 -4.88 -9.50 8.52
N ILE A 601 -5.35 -10.33 9.43
CA ILE A 601 -5.24 -10.11 10.86
C ILE A 601 -4.09 -10.94 11.41
N SER A 602 -3.13 -10.26 12.01
CA SER A 602 -2.06 -10.90 12.76
C SER A 602 -2.53 -11.22 14.18
N ILE A 603 -2.23 -12.43 14.63
CA ILE A 603 -2.38 -12.81 16.02
C ILE A 603 -1.18 -12.25 16.76
N GLU A 604 -1.41 -11.42 17.76
CA GLU A 604 -0.41 -11.22 18.80
C GLU A 604 -0.32 -12.53 19.57
N ASN A 605 0.58 -13.40 19.14
CA ASN A 605 0.90 -14.56 19.95
C ASN A 605 1.35 -14.05 21.31
N SER A 606 0.65 -14.44 22.36
CA SER A 606 1.08 -14.27 23.75
C SER A 606 2.46 -14.90 24.04
N GLU A 607 2.97 -15.68 23.11
CA GLU A 607 4.30 -16.26 23.09
C GLU A 607 5.21 -15.54 22.07
N ASN A 608 5.66 -14.34 22.43
CA ASN A 608 6.75 -13.62 21.71
C ASN A 608 8.12 -14.33 21.88
N SER A 609 8.14 -15.67 22.06
CA SER A 609 9.32 -16.47 22.33
C SER A 609 9.62 -17.45 21.20
N GLY A 610 10.88 -17.65 20.89
CA GLY A 610 11.36 -18.63 19.92
C GLY A 610 12.25 -18.09 18.82
N LEU A 611 12.89 -19.00 18.08
CA LEU A 611 13.69 -18.70 16.91
C LEU A 611 12.82 -18.04 15.83
N GLN A 612 13.28 -16.95 15.26
CA GLN A 612 12.53 -16.18 14.27
C GLN A 612 13.03 -16.46 12.85
N ILE A 613 12.09 -16.76 11.92
CA ILE A 613 12.38 -16.88 10.49
C ILE A 613 11.55 -15.84 9.75
N LEU A 614 12.22 -15.00 8.95
CA LEU A 614 11.55 -13.92 8.22
C LEU A 614 12.29 -13.60 6.91
N THR A 615 11.62 -12.86 6.03
CA THR A 615 12.31 -12.36 4.84
C THR A 615 13.18 -11.14 5.17
N ILE A 616 14.21 -10.90 4.35
CA ILE A 616 15.08 -9.72 4.47
C ILE A 616 14.24 -8.43 4.44
N PHE A 617 13.23 -8.36 3.57
CA PHE A 617 12.33 -7.19 3.47
C PHE A 617 11.59 -6.90 4.78
N LYS A 618 11.11 -7.94 5.46
CA LYS A 618 10.43 -7.80 6.75
C LYS A 618 11.37 -7.53 7.92
N SER A 619 12.67 -7.79 7.76
CA SER A 619 13.68 -7.49 8.77
C SER A 619 14.08 -6.01 8.80
N LYS A 620 13.68 -5.22 7.80
CA LYS A 620 13.99 -3.79 7.78
C LYS A 620 13.38 -3.10 9.00
N GLY A 621 14.18 -2.25 9.66
CA GLY A 621 13.81 -1.63 10.94
C GLY A 621 14.09 -2.50 12.17
N LEU A 622 14.15 -3.82 12.03
CA LEU A 622 14.42 -4.73 13.13
C LEU A 622 15.93 -4.90 13.39
N GLU A 623 16.25 -5.50 14.53
CA GLU A 623 17.63 -5.85 14.94
C GLU A 623 17.62 -7.11 15.81
N PHE A 624 18.61 -7.96 15.65
CA PHE A 624 18.68 -9.26 16.30
C PHE A 624 20.05 -9.49 16.96
N HIS A 625 20.09 -10.19 18.07
CA HIS A 625 21.34 -10.56 18.74
C HIS A 625 22.23 -11.38 17.81
N THR A 626 21.69 -12.44 17.23
CA THR A 626 22.35 -13.36 16.30
C THR A 626 21.52 -13.41 15.01
N THR A 627 22.14 -13.12 13.89
CA THR A 627 21.49 -13.18 12.57
C THR A 627 22.15 -14.25 11.71
N ILE A 628 21.33 -15.17 11.20
CA ILE A 628 21.72 -16.13 10.18
C ILE A 628 21.13 -15.65 8.86
N LEU A 629 21.96 -15.37 7.88
CA LEU A 629 21.55 -14.94 6.55
C LEU A 629 21.77 -16.06 5.55
N ILE A 630 20.72 -16.43 4.82
CA ILE A 630 20.78 -17.52 3.84
C ILE A 630 20.80 -16.90 2.43
N ASP A 631 21.66 -17.44 1.57
CA ASP A 631 21.70 -17.09 0.14
C ASP A 631 20.35 -17.35 -0.56
N ARG A 632 20.09 -16.67 -1.66
CA ARG A 632 18.91 -16.90 -2.47
C ARG A 632 18.88 -18.33 -3.02
N ILE A 633 17.96 -19.15 -2.54
CA ILE A 633 17.87 -20.56 -2.92
C ILE A 633 17.37 -20.68 -4.35
N LYS A 634 16.26 -20.00 -4.70
CA LYS A 634 15.65 -20.04 -6.03
C LYS A 634 16.21 -18.92 -6.92
N ARG A 635 16.25 -19.15 -8.22
CA ARG A 635 16.65 -18.11 -9.18
C ARG A 635 15.72 -16.89 -9.06
N LYS A 636 16.29 -15.71 -9.24
CA LYS A 636 15.49 -14.48 -9.32
C LYS A 636 14.59 -14.56 -10.57
N ASN A 637 13.31 -14.31 -10.37
CA ASN A 637 12.44 -14.04 -11.51
C ASN A 637 12.90 -12.74 -12.15
N HIS A 638 13.24 -12.77 -13.43
CA HIS A 638 13.54 -11.55 -14.17
C HIS A 638 12.31 -10.65 -14.23
N ASP A 639 12.54 -9.35 -14.19
CA ASP A 639 11.49 -8.37 -14.43
C ASP A 639 10.86 -8.63 -15.80
N LYS A 640 9.59 -9.02 -15.77
CA LYS A 640 8.81 -9.34 -16.98
C LYS A 640 8.11 -8.11 -17.55
N SER A 641 8.28 -6.94 -16.94
CA SER A 641 7.67 -5.72 -17.44
C SER A 641 8.21 -5.41 -18.83
N SER A 642 7.30 -5.22 -19.77
CA SER A 642 7.64 -4.77 -21.12
C SER A 642 7.82 -3.25 -21.21
N LEU A 643 7.57 -2.53 -20.13
CA LEU A 643 7.75 -1.09 -20.06
C LEU A 643 9.06 -0.75 -19.35
N LEU A 644 9.73 0.26 -19.86
CA LEU A 644 10.90 0.88 -19.26
C LEU A 644 10.62 2.36 -19.09
N PHE A 645 10.69 2.83 -17.85
CA PHE A 645 10.48 4.24 -17.52
C PHE A 645 11.82 4.91 -17.29
N ASP A 646 12.11 5.92 -18.08
CA ASP A 646 13.32 6.74 -17.91
C ASP A 646 12.96 8.04 -17.21
N TYR A 647 13.46 8.21 -16.00
CA TYR A 647 13.28 9.43 -15.20
C TYR A 647 14.58 10.21 -15.11
N GLU A 648 14.50 11.51 -15.27
CA GLU A 648 15.53 12.42 -14.79
C GLU A 648 15.05 13.04 -13.47
N ASN A 649 15.69 12.66 -12.37
CA ASN A 649 15.25 12.95 -11.00
C ASN A 649 13.81 12.45 -10.74
N ILE A 650 12.84 13.35 -10.70
CA ILE A 650 11.42 13.06 -10.49
C ILE A 650 10.57 13.20 -11.76
N ASN A 651 11.15 13.71 -12.84
CA ASN A 651 10.45 13.94 -14.10
C ASN A 651 10.60 12.75 -15.02
N LEU A 652 9.50 12.32 -15.59
CA LEU A 652 9.50 11.29 -16.61
C LEU A 652 9.96 11.89 -17.92
N GLU A 653 11.08 11.38 -18.47
CA GLU A 653 11.60 11.78 -19.77
C GLU A 653 10.99 10.94 -20.89
N ASN A 654 11.01 9.61 -20.73
CA ASN A 654 10.49 8.70 -21.73
C ASN A 654 9.91 7.43 -21.13
N ILE A 655 8.95 6.83 -21.86
CA ILE A 655 8.51 5.46 -21.66
C ILE A 655 8.87 4.67 -22.90
N TYR A 656 9.62 3.60 -22.74
CA TYR A 656 9.97 2.69 -23.83
C TYR A 656 9.23 1.37 -23.70
N TYR A 657 8.85 0.80 -24.82
CA TYR A 657 8.48 -0.60 -24.89
C TYR A 657 9.72 -1.45 -25.12
N LYS A 658 10.00 -2.40 -24.22
CA LYS A 658 11.22 -3.24 -24.30
C LYS A 658 11.12 -4.19 -25.47
N VAL A 659 12.05 -4.05 -26.44
CA VAL A 659 12.22 -4.92 -27.58
C VAL A 659 13.70 -5.29 -27.69
N SER A 660 13.99 -6.58 -27.76
CA SER A 660 15.35 -7.06 -27.89
C SER A 660 15.99 -6.60 -29.19
N GLY A 661 17.25 -6.17 -29.15
CA GLY A 661 18.01 -5.68 -30.29
C GLY A 661 17.86 -4.18 -30.54
N TYR A 662 16.89 -3.51 -29.98
CA TYR A 662 16.68 -2.06 -30.15
C TYR A 662 17.87 -1.26 -29.57
N GLU A 663 18.49 -1.75 -28.51
CA GLU A 663 19.70 -1.19 -27.87
C GLU A 663 20.90 -1.08 -28.81
N ASN A 664 20.92 -1.83 -29.91
CA ASN A 664 21.99 -1.79 -30.92
C ASN A 664 21.84 -0.62 -31.91
N PHE A 665 20.68 0.07 -31.88
CA PHE A 665 20.34 1.11 -32.86
C PHE A 665 20.03 2.46 -32.20
N ASP A 666 19.52 2.49 -30.98
CA ASP A 666 19.12 3.72 -30.27
C ASP A 666 19.93 3.90 -28.98
N GLU A 667 20.81 4.92 -28.98
CA GLU A 667 21.68 5.22 -27.84
C GLU A 667 20.90 5.70 -26.60
N ASN A 668 19.76 6.38 -26.78
CA ASN A 668 18.95 6.84 -25.63
C ASN A 668 18.28 5.65 -24.96
N TYR A 669 17.72 4.75 -25.75
CA TYR A 669 17.15 3.50 -25.25
C TYR A 669 18.19 2.63 -24.53
N LYS A 670 19.41 2.51 -25.13
CA LYS A 670 20.53 1.77 -24.53
C LYS A 670 20.93 2.36 -23.18
N LYS A 671 21.08 3.70 -23.09
CA LYS A 671 21.36 4.39 -21.82
C LYS A 671 20.28 4.16 -20.78
N ALA A 672 19.00 4.20 -21.18
CA ALA A 672 17.88 3.93 -20.28
C ALA A 672 17.91 2.47 -19.76
N LEU A 673 18.22 1.49 -20.61
CA LEU A 673 18.41 0.10 -20.19
C LEU A 673 19.59 -0.10 -19.24
N GLU A 674 20.73 0.52 -19.52
CA GLU A 674 21.90 0.48 -18.66
C GLU A 674 21.63 1.12 -17.30
N LYS A 675 20.91 2.25 -17.28
CA LYS A 675 20.47 2.91 -16.05
C LYS A 675 19.57 2.01 -15.23
N GLU A 676 18.57 1.37 -15.83
CA GLU A 676 17.69 0.41 -15.15
C GLU A 676 18.46 -0.81 -14.62
N LYS A 677 19.41 -1.33 -15.40
CA LYS A 677 20.29 -2.41 -14.96
C LYS A 677 21.13 -2.03 -13.74
N ASN A 678 21.69 -0.82 -13.73
CA ASN A 678 22.45 -0.30 -12.60
C ASN A 678 21.56 -0.09 -11.37
N LEU A 679 20.35 0.44 -11.53
CA LEU A 679 19.40 0.57 -10.44
C LEU A 679 19.03 -0.80 -9.83
N ASN A 680 18.81 -1.82 -10.66
CA ASN A 680 18.55 -3.19 -10.20
C ASN A 680 19.73 -3.80 -9.43
N LEU A 681 20.98 -3.50 -9.85
CA LEU A 681 22.19 -3.92 -9.14
C LEU A 681 22.32 -3.21 -7.79
N ASP A 682 22.00 -1.93 -7.74
CA ASP A 682 22.02 -1.16 -6.50
C ASP A 682 20.92 -1.62 -5.54
N ASP A 683 19.74 -1.98 -6.03
CA ASP A 683 18.69 -2.60 -5.21
C ASP A 683 19.18 -3.90 -4.56
N GLU A 684 19.90 -4.76 -5.32
CA GLU A 684 20.47 -5.99 -4.76
C GLU A 684 21.53 -5.70 -3.70
N LYS A 685 22.42 -4.73 -3.94
CA LYS A 685 23.39 -4.28 -2.94
C LYS A 685 22.69 -3.75 -1.68
N ASN A 686 21.63 -2.96 -1.84
CA ASN A 686 20.84 -2.42 -0.73
C ASN A 686 20.15 -3.52 0.09
N VAL A 687 19.57 -4.53 -0.57
CA VAL A 687 18.98 -5.69 0.11
C VAL A 687 20.02 -6.41 0.96
N LEU A 688 21.22 -6.62 0.41
CA LEU A 688 22.33 -7.23 1.15
C LEU A 688 22.83 -6.33 2.29
N TYR A 689 22.92 -5.01 2.08
CA TYR A 689 23.27 -4.06 3.12
C TYR A 689 22.27 -4.10 4.28
N VAL A 690 20.97 -4.10 3.99
CA VAL A 690 19.95 -4.26 5.02
C VAL A 690 20.14 -5.56 5.78
N ALA A 691 20.32 -6.70 5.10
CA ALA A 691 20.48 -8.00 5.72
C ALA A 691 21.70 -8.07 6.64
N LEU A 692 22.88 -7.63 6.15
CA LEU A 692 24.14 -7.67 6.90
C LEU A 692 24.15 -6.73 8.10
N THR A 693 23.31 -5.68 8.10
CA THR A 693 23.22 -4.69 9.19
C THR A 693 22.12 -5.01 10.21
N ARG A 694 21.50 -6.20 10.17
CA ARG A 694 20.49 -6.60 11.17
C ARG A 694 21.11 -7.16 12.45
N ALA A 695 22.32 -7.70 12.37
CA ALA A 695 22.99 -8.35 13.50
C ALA A 695 23.53 -7.33 14.50
N LYS A 696 23.32 -7.62 15.80
CA LYS A 696 23.94 -6.88 16.92
C LYS A 696 25.30 -7.46 17.27
N ASN A 697 25.36 -8.74 17.53
CA ASN A 697 26.51 -9.40 18.14
C ASN A 697 27.12 -10.48 17.25
N ASN A 698 26.30 -11.31 16.61
CA ASN A 698 26.77 -12.43 15.80
C ASN A 698 26.12 -12.39 14.41
N LEU A 699 26.92 -12.51 13.37
CA LEU A 699 26.49 -12.58 11.98
C LEU A 699 27.02 -13.87 11.35
N ILE A 700 26.12 -14.72 10.86
CA ILE A 700 26.44 -15.93 10.13
C ILE A 700 25.83 -15.84 8.74
N VAL A 701 26.61 -16.08 7.70
CA VAL A 701 26.14 -16.01 6.31
C VAL A 701 26.37 -17.37 5.65
N PHE A 702 25.31 -17.98 5.14
CA PHE A 702 25.37 -19.14 4.28
C PHE A 702 25.36 -18.71 2.81
N LYS A 703 26.47 -18.94 2.13
CA LYS A 703 26.72 -18.56 0.76
C LYS A 703 26.79 -19.80 -0.12
N LYS A 704 26.22 -19.74 -1.33
CA LYS A 704 26.39 -20.80 -2.34
C LYS A 704 27.82 -20.77 -2.91
N GLU A 705 28.34 -21.95 -3.26
CA GLU A 705 29.65 -22.06 -3.92
C GLU A 705 29.67 -21.37 -5.28
N LYS A 706 28.58 -21.48 -6.05
CA LYS A 706 28.47 -20.91 -7.41
C LYS A 706 27.21 -20.06 -7.56
N SER A 707 27.31 -18.94 -8.30
CA SER A 707 26.20 -18.06 -8.61
C SER A 707 25.50 -17.52 -7.33
N SER A 708 26.29 -17.18 -6.33
CA SER A 708 25.81 -16.57 -5.10
C SER A 708 25.42 -15.10 -5.32
N VAL A 709 24.38 -14.64 -4.63
CA VAL A 709 24.06 -13.20 -4.61
C VAL A 709 25.15 -12.39 -3.93
N PHE A 710 25.93 -13.00 -3.03
CA PHE A 710 27.04 -12.34 -2.36
C PHE A 710 28.27 -12.12 -3.24
N ASP A 711 28.30 -12.72 -4.45
CA ASP A 711 29.40 -12.52 -5.40
C ASP A 711 29.47 -11.05 -5.86
N ILE A 712 28.37 -10.31 -5.92
CA ILE A 712 28.34 -8.87 -6.20
C ILE A 712 29.08 -8.03 -5.15
N LEU A 713 29.26 -8.56 -3.96
CA LEU A 713 29.97 -7.94 -2.83
C LEU A 713 31.40 -8.51 -2.66
N ASN A 714 31.82 -9.45 -3.50
CA ASN A 714 33.11 -10.15 -3.41
C ASN A 714 33.37 -10.82 -2.04
N ILE A 715 32.31 -11.27 -1.36
CA ILE A 715 32.40 -11.94 -0.05
C ILE A 715 32.93 -13.36 -0.22
N LYS A 716 33.98 -13.72 0.53
CA LYS A 716 34.58 -15.07 0.59
C LYS A 716 34.30 -15.71 1.92
N ALA A 717 34.43 -17.02 2.01
CA ALA A 717 34.34 -17.77 3.26
C ALA A 717 35.44 -17.36 4.24
N PHE A 718 35.08 -17.05 5.46
CA PHE A 718 35.98 -16.73 6.56
C PHE A 718 35.23 -16.80 7.91
N LYS A 719 36.03 -16.82 9.00
CA LYS A 719 35.51 -16.78 10.35
C LYS A 719 36.39 -15.83 11.18
N PHE A 720 35.74 -14.90 11.90
CA PHE A 720 36.43 -13.88 12.66
C PHE A 720 35.69 -13.52 13.96
N GLY A 721 36.45 -13.33 15.04
CA GLY A 721 35.92 -12.98 16.36
C GLY A 721 35.41 -14.18 17.15
N ASN A 722 34.84 -13.91 18.33
CA ASN A 722 34.25 -14.92 19.21
C ASN A 722 32.75 -14.73 19.34
N LEU A 723 32.01 -15.84 19.49
CA LEU A 723 30.57 -15.80 19.74
C LEU A 723 30.30 -15.03 21.02
N ILE A 724 29.38 -14.07 20.90
CA ILE A 724 28.83 -13.35 22.06
C ILE A 724 27.59 -14.13 22.48
N LEU A 725 27.54 -14.60 23.72
CA LEU A 725 26.45 -15.39 24.27
C LEU A 725 25.25 -14.50 24.63
N SER A 726 24.10 -15.10 24.76
CA SER A 726 22.91 -14.42 25.25
C SER A 726 23.07 -13.99 26.71
N GLU A 727 22.60 -12.79 27.04
CA GLU A 727 22.55 -12.34 28.43
C GLU A 727 21.51 -13.17 29.18
N VAL A 728 21.88 -13.64 30.37
CA VAL A 728 20.95 -14.30 31.29
C VAL A 728 20.03 -13.23 31.85
N VAL A 729 18.87 -13.05 31.23
CA VAL A 729 17.84 -12.17 31.76
C VAL A 729 17.26 -12.85 33.01
N HIS A 730 17.74 -12.49 34.18
CA HIS A 730 17.01 -12.76 35.41
C HIS A 730 15.72 -11.94 35.38
N THR A 731 14.63 -12.51 34.85
CA THR A 731 13.29 -11.94 34.99
C THR A 731 12.99 -11.93 36.50
N LYS A 732 13.18 -10.79 37.14
CA LYS A 732 12.47 -10.51 38.39
C LYS A 732 10.99 -10.49 37.99
N ASN A 733 10.34 -11.63 38.19
CA ASN A 733 8.88 -11.70 38.21
C ASN A 733 8.38 -10.80 39.36
N SER A 734 8.29 -9.52 39.12
CA SER A 734 7.44 -8.67 39.90
C SER A 734 6.01 -8.86 39.36
N ASN A 735 5.43 -10.01 39.69
CA ASN A 735 3.99 -10.17 39.65
C ASN A 735 3.38 -9.25 40.73
N LYS A 736 3.46 -7.93 40.54
CA LYS A 736 2.47 -7.05 41.14
C LYS A 736 1.17 -7.37 40.42
N LYS A 737 0.40 -8.30 40.96
CA LYS A 737 -1.03 -8.37 40.66
C LYS A 737 -1.58 -7.00 41.04
N ILE A 738 -1.80 -6.15 40.05
CA ILE A 738 -2.65 -4.99 40.21
C ILE A 738 -4.03 -5.57 40.39
N ALA A 739 -4.50 -5.63 41.62
CA ALA A 739 -5.87 -5.97 41.92
C ALA A 739 -6.71 -4.77 41.40
N TYR A 740 -7.29 -4.92 40.23
CA TYR A 740 -8.36 -4.04 39.78
C TYR A 740 -9.56 -4.37 40.65
N GLU A 741 -9.93 -3.49 41.56
CA GLU A 741 -11.30 -3.47 42.05
C GLU A 741 -12.17 -2.91 40.93
N PRO A 742 -13.05 -3.71 40.31
CA PRO A 742 -13.93 -3.21 39.26
C PRO A 742 -14.82 -2.12 39.90
N LEU A 743 -14.67 -0.88 39.41
CA LEU A 743 -15.61 0.17 39.71
C LEU A 743 -17.00 -0.33 39.29
N ASN A 744 -17.90 -0.42 40.24
CA ASN A 744 -19.28 -0.74 39.96
C ASN A 744 -19.92 0.50 39.29
N LEU A 745 -19.96 0.49 37.96
CA LEU A 745 -20.51 1.58 37.15
C LEU A 745 -22.05 1.61 37.16
N GLY A 746 -22.70 0.86 38.02
CA GLY A 746 -24.15 0.71 38.08
C GLY A 746 -24.63 -0.29 36.99
N LYS A 747 -25.89 -0.61 37.05
CA LYS A 747 -26.54 -1.37 35.95
C LYS A 747 -26.74 -0.43 34.78
N GLN A 748 -25.98 -0.62 33.72
CA GLN A 748 -26.42 -0.14 32.43
C GLN A 748 -27.76 -0.81 32.12
N ASP A 749 -28.75 0.00 31.76
CA ASP A 749 -30.00 -0.53 31.25
C ASP A 749 -29.66 -1.44 30.07
N ILE A 750 -29.93 -2.73 30.25
CA ILE A 750 -29.94 -3.66 29.15
C ILE A 750 -31.04 -3.12 28.25
N LYS A 751 -30.70 -2.45 27.17
CA LYS A 751 -31.62 -2.26 26.06
C LYS A 751 -32.09 -3.68 25.73
N SER A 752 -33.29 -4.02 26.18
CA SER A 752 -33.92 -5.24 25.79
C SER A 752 -33.82 -5.30 24.27
N SER A 753 -33.10 -6.28 23.75
CA SER A 753 -33.19 -6.63 22.35
C SER A 753 -34.63 -7.00 22.11
N LYS A 754 -35.47 -5.99 21.83
CA LYS A 754 -36.74 -6.20 21.26
C LYS A 754 -36.50 -6.76 19.88
N ASP A 755 -37.05 -7.94 19.71
CA ASP A 755 -37.28 -8.63 18.49
C ASP A 755 -36.03 -9.23 17.80
N ASN A 756 -35.76 -10.48 18.16
CA ASN A 756 -35.28 -11.50 17.23
C ASN A 756 -36.41 -11.81 16.20
N ASN A 757 -36.85 -10.79 15.47
CA ASN A 757 -37.59 -11.01 14.26
C ASN A 757 -36.57 -11.36 13.18
N ILE A 758 -36.71 -12.52 12.62
CA ILE A 758 -36.13 -12.91 11.32
C ILE A 758 -36.27 -11.68 10.41
N VAL A 759 -35.17 -11.01 10.13
CA VAL A 759 -35.23 -9.82 9.27
C VAL A 759 -35.35 -10.38 7.85
N ASN A 760 -36.58 -10.43 7.38
CA ASN A 760 -36.89 -10.80 6.01
C ASN A 760 -36.07 -9.89 5.08
N SER A 761 -35.44 -10.44 4.03
CA SER A 761 -34.62 -9.68 3.07
C SER A 761 -35.32 -8.44 2.55
N ASP A 762 -36.67 -8.54 2.37
CA ASP A 762 -37.50 -7.44 1.86
C ASP A 762 -37.66 -6.30 2.89
N ILE A 763 -37.72 -6.60 4.17
CA ILE A 763 -37.76 -5.59 5.24
C ILE A 763 -36.44 -4.86 5.33
N LEU A 764 -35.33 -5.59 5.15
CA LEU A 764 -34.01 -5.00 5.16
C LEU A 764 -33.78 -4.11 3.93
N LYS A 765 -34.16 -4.58 2.75
CA LYS A 765 -34.09 -3.82 1.51
C LYS A 765 -34.94 -2.53 1.60
N SER A 766 -36.18 -2.64 2.14
CA SER A 766 -37.05 -1.49 2.36
C SER A 766 -36.44 -0.46 3.33
N LYS A 767 -35.78 -0.92 4.40
CA LYS A 767 -35.06 -0.05 5.33
C LYS A 767 -33.93 0.71 4.64
N TYR A 768 -33.10 0.03 3.87
CA TYR A 768 -31.98 0.67 3.15
C TYR A 768 -32.47 1.59 2.02
N PHE A 769 -33.59 1.26 1.38
CA PHE A 769 -34.23 2.16 0.41
C PHE A 769 -34.63 3.49 1.07
N GLY A 770 -35.23 3.46 2.26
CA GLY A 770 -35.56 4.66 3.03
C GLY A 770 -34.29 5.46 3.38
N LEU A 771 -33.27 4.79 3.94
CA LEU A 771 -32.01 5.43 4.30
C LEU A 771 -31.29 6.05 3.08
N ALA A 772 -31.27 5.36 1.95
CA ALA A 772 -30.65 5.88 0.73
C ALA A 772 -31.40 7.09 0.17
N THR A 773 -32.75 7.11 0.27
CA THR A 773 -33.57 8.24 -0.14
C THR A 773 -33.30 9.47 0.73
N HIS A 774 -33.30 9.32 2.08
CA HIS A 774 -32.96 10.39 3.00
C HIS A 774 -31.55 10.92 2.75
N TYR A 775 -30.57 10.02 2.63
CA TYR A 775 -29.18 10.41 2.36
C TYR A 775 -29.01 11.14 1.01
N THR A 776 -29.79 10.75 -0.01
CA THR A 776 -29.76 11.49 -1.29
C THR A 776 -30.28 12.90 -1.11
N LEU A 777 -31.35 13.11 -0.33
CA LEU A 777 -31.91 14.44 -0.02
C LEU A 777 -30.95 15.25 0.83
N GLU A 778 -30.34 14.65 1.84
CA GLU A 778 -29.34 15.27 2.72
C GLU A 778 -28.14 15.84 1.92
N MET A 779 -27.63 15.07 0.95
CA MET A 779 -26.46 15.45 0.16
C MET A 779 -26.75 16.45 -0.97
N MET A 780 -28.00 16.87 -1.17
CA MET A 780 -28.35 17.85 -2.17
C MET A 780 -28.01 19.26 -1.71
N SER A 781 -27.05 19.91 -2.31
CA SER A 781 -26.73 21.33 -2.04
C SER A 781 -27.87 22.29 -2.44
N ASN A 782 -28.64 21.94 -3.45
CA ASN A 782 -29.82 22.64 -3.95
C ASN A 782 -30.82 21.61 -4.45
N PHE A 783 -32.11 21.95 -4.43
CA PHE A 783 -33.16 21.07 -4.95
C PHE A 783 -33.32 21.20 -6.46
N ASP A 784 -32.28 20.85 -7.23
CA ASP A 784 -32.25 20.86 -8.69
C ASP A 784 -31.73 19.51 -9.26
N GLU A 785 -31.89 19.32 -10.56
CA GLU A 785 -31.49 18.07 -11.23
C GLU A 785 -29.97 17.81 -11.19
N LYS A 786 -29.16 18.86 -11.18
CA LYS A 786 -27.70 18.73 -11.13
C LYS A 786 -27.24 18.23 -9.77
N ALA A 787 -27.77 18.82 -8.70
CA ALA A 787 -27.51 18.40 -7.34
C ALA A 787 -28.04 16.99 -7.09
N LEU A 788 -29.23 16.65 -7.61
CA LEU A 788 -29.79 15.30 -7.52
C LEU A 788 -28.87 14.24 -8.13
N ASN A 789 -28.34 14.47 -9.34
CA ASN A 789 -27.46 13.50 -9.98
C ASN A 789 -26.17 13.30 -9.18
N HIS A 790 -25.63 14.38 -8.59
CA HIS A 790 -24.45 14.29 -7.74
C HIS A 790 -24.74 13.51 -6.45
N SER A 791 -25.81 13.86 -5.74
CA SER A 791 -26.20 13.22 -4.48
C SER A 791 -26.58 11.74 -4.68
N LEU A 792 -27.21 11.42 -5.80
CA LEU A 792 -27.54 10.04 -6.15
C LEU A 792 -26.27 9.18 -6.33
N ASN A 793 -25.21 9.73 -6.92
CA ASN A 793 -23.94 9.03 -7.04
C ASN A 793 -23.30 8.77 -5.67
N LEU A 794 -23.41 9.71 -4.73
CA LEU A 794 -22.96 9.50 -3.35
C LEU A 794 -23.78 8.43 -2.64
N SER A 795 -25.12 8.46 -2.83
CA SER A 795 -26.02 7.45 -2.27
C SER A 795 -25.74 6.05 -2.85
N LYS A 796 -25.48 5.95 -4.15
CA LYS A 796 -25.01 4.71 -4.78
C LYS A 796 -23.74 4.19 -4.14
N ALA A 797 -22.71 5.02 -4.02
CA ALA A 797 -21.44 4.64 -3.41
C ALA A 797 -21.63 4.08 -1.99
N LYS A 798 -22.58 4.63 -1.21
CA LYS A 798 -22.84 4.23 0.17
C LYS A 798 -23.69 2.98 0.29
N TYR A 799 -24.73 2.84 -0.53
CA TYR A 799 -25.76 1.81 -0.38
C TYR A 799 -25.77 0.75 -1.47
N PHE A 800 -24.81 0.75 -2.40
CA PHE A 800 -24.73 -0.19 -3.53
C PHE A 800 -24.74 -1.67 -3.10
N ASN A 801 -24.18 -1.99 -1.95
CA ASN A 801 -24.15 -3.36 -1.43
C ASN A 801 -25.51 -3.86 -0.91
N TYR A 802 -26.48 -2.96 -0.73
CA TYR A 802 -27.79 -3.25 -0.14
C TYR A 802 -28.94 -3.03 -1.11
N LEU A 803 -28.73 -2.25 -2.17
CA LEU A 803 -29.72 -1.86 -3.14
C LEU A 803 -29.21 -2.12 -4.57
N ASP A 804 -30.11 -2.44 -5.47
CA ASP A 804 -29.79 -2.66 -6.88
C ASP A 804 -29.99 -1.37 -7.72
N GLU A 805 -29.60 -1.45 -9.00
CA GLU A 805 -29.73 -0.31 -9.94
C GLU A 805 -31.17 0.19 -10.11
N LEU A 806 -32.15 -0.71 -10.05
CA LEU A 806 -33.56 -0.36 -10.20
C LEU A 806 -34.04 0.46 -9.00
N ASP A 807 -33.57 0.12 -7.79
CA ASP A 807 -33.87 0.89 -6.58
C ASP A 807 -33.38 2.35 -6.71
N PHE A 808 -32.16 2.57 -7.22
CA PHE A 808 -31.65 3.93 -7.43
C PHE A 808 -32.39 4.68 -8.56
N VAL A 809 -32.89 3.98 -9.58
CA VAL A 809 -33.77 4.59 -10.58
C VAL A 809 -35.08 5.04 -9.94
N SER A 810 -35.65 4.22 -9.05
CA SER A 810 -36.87 4.57 -8.30
C SER A 810 -36.63 5.76 -7.35
N ILE A 811 -35.53 5.75 -6.59
CA ILE A 811 -35.14 6.89 -5.73
C ILE A 811 -34.98 8.18 -6.56
N LYS A 812 -34.32 8.11 -7.70
CA LYS A 812 -34.20 9.24 -8.61
C LYS A 812 -35.56 9.79 -9.05
N LYS A 813 -36.47 8.89 -9.47
CA LYS A 813 -37.83 9.28 -9.92
C LYS A 813 -38.60 9.93 -8.79
N ILE A 814 -38.56 9.38 -7.58
CA ILE A 814 -39.23 9.92 -6.39
C ILE A 814 -38.75 11.35 -6.09
N ILE A 815 -37.44 11.55 -6.06
CA ILE A 815 -36.86 12.89 -5.74
C ILE A 815 -37.11 13.88 -6.88
N GLN A 816 -37.08 13.44 -8.14
CA GLN A 816 -37.46 14.28 -9.27
C GLN A 816 -38.93 14.76 -9.16
N ASN A 817 -39.82 13.87 -8.72
CA ASN A 817 -41.23 14.22 -8.48
C ASN A 817 -41.35 15.22 -7.33
N LEU A 818 -40.55 15.09 -6.26
CA LEU A 818 -40.51 16.06 -5.17
C LEU A 818 -40.01 17.42 -5.65
N ILE A 819 -38.90 17.45 -6.40
CA ILE A 819 -38.35 18.72 -6.95
C ILE A 819 -39.34 19.42 -7.89
N LYS A 820 -40.12 18.67 -8.67
CA LYS A 820 -41.12 19.22 -9.60
C LYS A 820 -42.44 19.61 -8.95
N ASN A 821 -42.61 19.26 -7.67
CA ASN A 821 -43.87 19.53 -6.96
C ASN A 821 -43.99 21.02 -6.61
N ASP A 822 -45.05 21.68 -7.09
CA ASP A 822 -45.29 23.10 -6.87
C ASP A 822 -45.38 23.50 -5.40
N LYS A 823 -45.96 22.64 -4.54
CA LYS A 823 -46.09 22.93 -3.12
C LYS A 823 -44.70 22.92 -2.44
N PHE A 824 -43.86 21.97 -2.82
CA PHE A 824 -42.46 21.88 -2.30
C PHE A 824 -41.63 23.08 -2.77
N GLN A 825 -41.72 23.41 -4.06
CA GLN A 825 -41.02 24.57 -4.62
C GLN A 825 -41.42 25.90 -3.94
N ASN A 826 -42.68 26.05 -3.63
CA ASN A 826 -43.19 27.24 -2.91
C ASN A 826 -42.67 27.29 -1.46
N LEU A 827 -42.49 26.13 -0.80
CA LEU A 827 -41.91 26.08 0.53
C LEU A 827 -40.46 26.54 0.55
N ILE A 828 -39.65 26.03 -0.37
CA ILE A 828 -38.20 26.28 -0.40
C ILE A 828 -37.80 27.61 -1.04
N LYS A 829 -38.68 28.19 -1.88
CA LYS A 829 -38.44 29.47 -2.56
C LYS A 829 -38.22 30.59 -1.54
N ASP A 830 -37.10 31.30 -1.66
CA ASP A 830 -36.68 32.40 -0.80
C ASP A 830 -36.55 32.00 0.71
N ALA A 831 -36.37 30.70 1.03
CA ALA A 831 -36.17 30.21 2.36
C ALA A 831 -34.67 29.96 2.64
N GLN A 832 -34.22 30.16 3.87
CA GLN A 832 -32.97 29.60 4.36
C GLN A 832 -33.22 28.12 4.65
N ILE A 833 -32.38 27.27 4.05
CA ILE A 833 -32.56 25.82 4.07
C ILE A 833 -31.48 25.20 4.93
N VAL A 834 -31.86 24.37 5.88
CA VAL A 834 -30.95 23.55 6.69
C VAL A 834 -31.46 22.11 6.66
N GLN A 835 -30.59 21.18 6.24
CA GLN A 835 -30.89 19.76 6.15
C GLN A 835 -30.25 19.03 7.32
N GLU A 836 -30.86 17.91 7.74
CA GLU A 836 -30.38 17.05 8.84
C GLU A 836 -29.97 17.84 10.08
N GLN A 837 -30.84 18.81 10.49
CA GLN A 837 -30.53 19.66 11.62
C GLN A 837 -30.70 18.89 12.93
N ALA A 838 -29.61 18.62 13.62
CA ALA A 838 -29.65 18.09 14.97
C ALA A 838 -30.16 19.14 15.96
N LEU A 839 -31.05 18.70 16.88
CA LEU A 839 -31.51 19.51 18.00
C LEU A 839 -31.51 18.68 19.30
N ILE A 840 -31.27 19.35 20.42
CA ILE A 840 -31.34 18.75 21.75
C ILE A 840 -32.54 19.40 22.47
N TYR A 841 -33.50 18.54 22.83
CA TYR A 841 -34.68 18.98 23.53
C TYR A 841 -35.14 17.91 24.52
N ASN A 842 -35.42 18.26 25.76
CA ASN A 842 -35.78 17.36 26.87
C ASN A 842 -34.76 16.18 27.03
N GLU A 843 -33.47 16.47 26.98
CA GLU A 843 -32.39 15.50 27.12
C GLU A 843 -32.32 14.45 25.97
N GLU A 844 -33.11 14.60 24.92
CA GLU A 844 -33.07 13.76 23.72
C GLU A 844 -32.44 14.51 22.56
N ILE A 845 -31.61 13.77 21.80
CA ILE A 845 -31.07 14.25 20.51
C ILE A 845 -31.99 13.75 19.41
N LYS A 846 -32.48 14.65 18.60
CA LYS A 846 -33.29 14.36 17.40
C LYS A 846 -32.69 15.08 16.21
N VAL A 847 -32.99 14.59 15.02
CA VAL A 847 -32.55 15.19 13.77
C VAL A 847 -33.77 15.50 12.92
N LEU A 848 -33.83 16.72 12.38
CA LEU A 848 -34.87 17.18 11.48
C LEU A 848 -34.39 16.96 10.05
N ASP A 849 -35.17 16.31 9.20
CA ASP A 849 -34.81 16.06 7.80
C ASP A 849 -34.61 17.39 7.04
N LEU A 850 -35.53 18.36 7.20
CA LEU A 850 -35.42 19.68 6.57
C LEU A 850 -36.04 20.75 7.46
N LEU A 851 -35.25 21.77 7.77
CA LEU A 851 -35.68 22.97 8.46
C LEU A 851 -35.56 24.18 7.54
N LEU A 852 -36.66 24.91 7.33
CA LEU A 852 -36.69 26.11 6.53
C LEU A 852 -37.00 27.32 7.41
N TYR A 853 -36.32 28.44 7.16
CA TYR A 853 -36.64 29.73 7.78
C TYR A 853 -37.04 30.75 6.71
N LYS A 854 -38.26 31.27 6.80
CA LYS A 854 -38.81 32.16 5.82
C LYS A 854 -39.86 33.06 6.43
N ASN A 855 -39.81 34.37 6.17
CA ASN A 855 -40.81 35.36 6.65
C ASN A 855 -41.08 35.26 8.16
N ASP A 856 -40.04 35.25 8.99
CA ASP A 856 -40.07 35.14 10.45
C ASP A 856 -40.84 33.91 10.98
N ARG A 857 -40.87 32.85 10.26
CA ARG A 857 -41.41 31.57 10.69
C ARG A 857 -40.47 30.40 10.31
N PHE A 858 -40.51 29.36 11.13
CA PHE A 858 -39.88 28.10 10.80
C PHE A 858 -40.88 27.14 10.17
N ILE A 859 -40.38 26.34 9.19
CA ILE A 859 -41.13 25.29 8.55
C ILE A 859 -40.31 24.02 8.67
N ILE A 860 -40.90 22.98 9.22
CA ILE A 860 -40.29 21.66 9.37
C ILE A 860 -40.89 20.75 8.31
N VAL A 861 -40.05 20.06 7.58
CA VAL A 861 -40.45 19.02 6.62
C VAL A 861 -39.78 17.71 7.02
N ASP A 862 -40.59 16.70 7.25
CA ASP A 862 -40.15 15.35 7.62
C ASP A 862 -40.56 14.37 6.52
N TYR A 863 -39.60 13.69 5.94
CA TYR A 863 -39.79 12.78 4.83
C TYR A 863 -40.12 11.36 5.28
N LYS A 864 -41.02 10.70 4.57
CA LYS A 864 -41.37 9.30 4.83
C LYS A 864 -41.46 8.54 3.51
N THR A 865 -40.75 7.42 3.43
CA THR A 865 -40.76 6.50 2.27
C THR A 865 -41.74 5.35 2.45
N THR A 866 -42.46 5.29 3.59
CA THR A 866 -43.45 4.25 3.88
C THR A 866 -44.76 4.51 3.15
N THR A 867 -45.48 3.45 2.78
CA THR A 867 -46.77 3.52 2.09
C THR A 867 -47.92 3.90 3.00
N GLU A 868 -47.79 3.65 4.32
CA GLU A 868 -48.84 3.87 5.31
C GLU A 868 -48.62 5.14 6.11
N VAL A 869 -49.71 5.90 6.32
CA VAL A 869 -49.70 7.10 7.18
C VAL A 869 -49.91 6.65 8.62
N LEU A 870 -48.85 6.71 9.42
CA LEU A 870 -48.90 6.32 10.82
C LEU A 870 -49.10 7.52 11.76
N TYR A 871 -49.88 7.33 12.83
CA TYR A 871 -50.09 8.36 13.85
C TYR A 871 -48.79 8.81 14.52
N SER A 872 -47.84 7.86 14.70
CA SER A 872 -46.52 8.12 15.26
C SER A 872 -45.73 9.17 14.46
N HIS A 873 -45.89 9.23 13.14
CA HIS A 873 -45.21 10.21 12.29
C HIS A 873 -45.71 11.64 12.57
N LYS A 874 -47.02 11.76 12.83
CA LYS A 874 -47.63 13.04 13.19
C LYS A 874 -47.11 13.52 14.55
N THR A 875 -47.13 12.66 15.55
CA THR A 875 -46.61 12.96 16.90
C THR A 875 -45.13 13.35 16.86
N GLN A 876 -44.34 12.80 15.96
CA GLN A 876 -42.94 13.16 15.76
C GLN A 876 -42.80 14.61 15.29
N VAL A 877 -43.55 15.03 14.29
CA VAL A 877 -43.51 16.40 13.78
C VAL A 877 -44.07 17.40 14.81
N GLU A 878 -45.12 17.04 15.55
CA GLU A 878 -45.65 17.87 16.67
C GLU A 878 -44.56 18.08 17.74
N TYR A 879 -43.78 17.06 18.06
CA TYR A 879 -42.65 17.16 18.96
C TYR A 879 -41.59 18.12 18.42
N TYR A 880 -41.26 18.02 17.15
CA TYR A 880 -40.29 18.89 16.48
C TYR A 880 -40.76 20.36 16.47
N LYS A 881 -42.03 20.61 16.18
CA LYS A 881 -42.59 21.96 16.22
C LYS A 881 -42.46 22.60 17.60
N LYS A 882 -42.76 21.81 18.64
CA LYS A 882 -42.62 22.27 20.03
C LYS A 882 -41.16 22.57 20.38
N ALA A 883 -40.26 21.67 20.02
CA ALA A 883 -38.83 21.84 20.28
C ALA A 883 -38.27 23.10 19.58
N VAL A 884 -38.55 23.28 18.30
CA VAL A 884 -38.10 24.46 17.53
C VAL A 884 -38.72 25.73 18.07
N SER A 885 -40.00 25.71 18.42
CA SER A 885 -40.71 26.88 19.02
C SER A 885 -40.06 27.34 20.34
N GLU A 886 -39.71 26.40 21.21
CA GLU A 886 -39.10 26.68 22.51
C GLU A 886 -37.62 27.11 22.38
N ILE A 887 -36.84 26.40 21.54
CA ILE A 887 -35.42 26.69 21.32
C ILE A 887 -35.19 28.09 20.72
N PHE A 888 -35.98 28.45 19.71
CA PHE A 888 -35.85 29.73 19.03
C PHE A 888 -36.79 30.83 19.59
N ASN A 889 -37.62 30.52 20.56
CA ASN A 889 -38.62 31.41 21.15
C ASN A 889 -39.55 32.06 20.11
N ILE A 890 -39.99 31.27 19.15
CA ILE A 890 -40.86 31.67 18.04
C ILE A 890 -42.16 30.90 18.11
N LYS A 891 -43.31 31.59 17.98
CA LYS A 891 -44.64 30.97 18.01
C LYS A 891 -45.09 30.40 16.67
N ASN A 892 -44.53 30.88 15.57
CA ASN A 892 -44.96 30.48 14.23
C ASN A 892 -44.02 29.39 13.69
N VAL A 893 -44.40 28.12 13.93
CA VAL A 893 -43.70 26.96 13.40
C VAL A 893 -44.70 26.05 12.66
N ASP A 894 -44.51 25.89 11.37
CA ASP A 894 -45.34 25.02 10.54
C ASP A 894 -44.64 23.66 10.42
N GLY A 895 -45.41 22.58 10.31
CA GLY A 895 -44.89 21.23 10.15
C GLY A 895 -45.55 20.51 8.98
N TYR A 896 -44.76 19.87 8.18
CA TYR A 896 -45.24 19.06 7.05
C TYR A 896 -44.65 17.66 7.11
N LEU A 897 -45.52 16.65 7.01
CA LEU A 897 -45.14 15.29 6.69
C LEU A 897 -45.22 15.11 5.17
N VAL A 898 -44.16 14.64 4.55
CA VAL A 898 -44.10 14.45 3.12
C VAL A 898 -43.83 12.97 2.82
N TYR A 899 -44.86 12.29 2.32
CA TYR A 899 -44.75 10.90 1.89
C TYR A 899 -44.24 10.83 0.47
N LEU A 900 -43.10 10.21 0.31
CA LEU A 900 -42.35 10.06 -0.93
C LEU A 900 -42.73 8.72 -1.57
N LYS A 901 -43.68 8.72 -2.45
CA LYS A 901 -44.10 7.56 -3.23
C LYS A 901 -43.60 7.68 -4.68
N GLU A 902 -43.42 6.56 -5.35
CA GLU A 902 -42.85 6.54 -6.72
C GLU A 902 -43.70 7.32 -7.73
N ASP A 903 -45.04 7.31 -7.57
CA ASP A 903 -45.94 7.93 -8.51
C ASP A 903 -46.65 9.20 -7.95
N SER A 904 -46.45 9.52 -6.65
CA SER A 904 -47.11 10.67 -6.05
C SER A 904 -46.34 11.20 -4.83
N ILE A 905 -46.38 12.51 -4.63
CA ILE A 905 -45.88 13.16 -3.42
C ILE A 905 -47.06 13.71 -2.64
N GLU A 906 -47.22 13.25 -1.39
CA GLU A 906 -48.36 13.61 -0.56
C GLU A 906 -47.90 14.50 0.61
N PHE A 907 -48.54 15.66 0.79
CA PHE A 907 -48.23 16.60 1.89
C PHE A 907 -49.34 16.62 2.91
N PHE A 908 -48.99 16.36 4.16
CA PHE A 908 -49.85 16.50 5.31
C PHE A 908 -49.35 17.61 6.22
N GLU A 909 -50.19 18.60 6.50
CA GLU A 909 -49.86 19.64 7.47
C GLU A 909 -50.17 19.15 8.87
N VAL A 910 -49.23 19.36 9.82
CA VAL A 910 -49.29 18.89 11.17
C VAL A 910 -49.31 20.04 12.17
#